data_afb028b9f25d844bab4352390069d8aa
#
_entry.id   afb028b9f25d844bab4352390069d8aa
#
_cell.length_a   1.000
_cell.length_b   1.000
_cell.length_c   1.000
_cell.angle_alpha   90.00
_cell.angle_beta   90.00
_cell.angle_gamma   90.00
#
_symmetry.space_group_name_H-M   'P 1'
#
loop_
_entity.id
_entity.type
_entity.pdbx_description
1 polymer ?
#
loop_
_entity_poly.entity_id
_entity_poly.type
_entity_poly.pdbx_seq_one_letter_code
_entity_poly.pdbx_strand_id
1 'polypeptide(L)'
;MTSVANGFAYAPNFITKIISEQTGIDPVGLLEMDEDESSCQEKMEPTVKRKVITRFPPEPNGYLHMGHAKAVSFNFQVARMFGGECNMRMDDTNPSKEDKEYVDSILEDVRWIQSGLFDGVQNPWAGSVKKTSDYFDLIYECAESLIQSGDAYVDSLTAEQMKEYRGSLTESGKNSPYRDRSIEENLELFQGMREGKFKDGEHVVRAKIDMSSPNINMRDPALYRIKHESHQETGDKWCIYPMYDFSHPIADSLEGITHSLCTLEFEDHRPFYDWTVEKLVNAGLLQCKPQQIEFSRLNIKNTVLSKRKLIQLVEGNYVSGWNDPRMPTLSGIRRRGVSPSALRLFCERIGISKADSNIDYTVLEDCFREEMDKFCPRAFAILKPLKVTITNWEDNAIEDFEISRHPKLLELGLRKISFGKELFIERTDFFDIDGPEGQKNQGQVPKGWKRLLPNDLVRLKFAYVIQCDQVIRDPESQEPTELICSYFPETRAGANPTNLKKAKGIIHWVEQKSGVKCKVNQYDRLFLTEEPGKESGDYLMDLNPHSLEVIENVVLEASVATDALEILDKISKSEEKLYPSSLSYQFERSGYFALDEAATPTQLVFNRVVTLRDTWIVESENKKVEQQSRSRGGAKKTVVVAEEGEVFEDILRPALRAATILDVQPHPEADTLLVLKVDCGDTSGAQSSRTVVAGIANKIRMNDLIGKKVVAVTNLKPAKMRGIESQAMLLAASNGEMSDTVELLAVPDSVPNGELISFEGKARITPDEMMKSKGALKVWDRVKAGFRTNEDAEAVFAADGNVCRMMTSGGPIKVATLRNASIQ
;
A
#
# COMPACT_ATOMS: atom_id res chain seq x y z
N MET A 1 -6.56 9.69 28.22
CA MET A 1 -6.37 8.40 27.52
C MET A 1 -7.77 7.84 27.32
N THR A 2 -8.46 8.30 26.31
CA THR A 2 -9.73 7.72 25.89
C THR A 2 -9.40 6.89 24.66
N SER A 3 -9.61 5.58 24.78
CA SER A 3 -9.41 4.62 23.71
C SER A 3 -10.22 5.05 22.49
N VAL A 4 -9.53 5.38 21.41
CA VAL A 4 -10.16 5.40 20.10
C VAL A 4 -10.29 3.94 19.68
N ALA A 5 -11.36 3.32 20.18
CA ALA A 5 -11.89 2.08 19.63
C ALA A 5 -12.54 2.41 18.28
N ASN A 6 -11.75 2.80 17.31
CA ASN A 6 -12.20 2.79 15.92
C ASN A 6 -12.21 1.34 15.47
N GLY A 7 -13.37 0.70 15.60
CA GLY A 7 -13.65 -0.57 15.01
C GLY A 7 -13.37 -0.49 13.52
N PHE A 8 -12.32 -1.20 13.09
CA PHE A 8 -12.07 -1.42 11.68
C PHE A 8 -13.20 -2.30 11.16
N ALA A 9 -14.13 -1.69 10.42
CA ALA A 9 -15.12 -2.44 9.66
C ALA A 9 -14.38 -3.16 8.52
N TYR A 10 -13.88 -4.34 8.81
CA TYR A 10 -13.35 -5.21 7.77
C TYR A 10 -14.52 -5.69 6.93
N ALA A 11 -14.53 -5.34 5.65
CA ALA A 11 -15.49 -5.93 4.73
C ALA A 11 -15.29 -7.47 4.76
N PRO A 12 -16.36 -8.26 4.97
CA PRO A 12 -16.27 -9.72 5.03
C PRO A 12 -15.63 -10.21 3.72
N ASN A 13 -14.44 -10.79 3.82
CA ASN A 13 -13.79 -11.42 2.67
C ASN A 13 -14.20 -12.90 2.58
N PHE A 14 -13.84 -13.59 1.50
CA PHE A 14 -14.24 -14.98 1.28
C PHE A 14 -13.78 -15.92 2.41
N ILE A 15 -12.64 -15.62 3.07
CA ILE A 15 -12.11 -16.44 4.17
C ILE A 15 -12.93 -16.24 5.44
N THR A 16 -13.25 -15.00 5.80
CA THR A 16 -14.11 -14.72 6.96
C THR A 16 -15.49 -15.33 6.78
N LYS A 17 -16.03 -15.34 5.55
CA LYS A 17 -17.28 -16.02 5.23
C LYS A 17 -17.20 -17.52 5.45
N ILE A 18 -16.15 -18.19 4.96
CA ILE A 18 -15.92 -19.62 5.19
C ILE A 18 -15.87 -19.93 6.70
N ILE A 19 -15.11 -19.15 7.47
CA ILE A 19 -14.95 -19.35 8.92
C ILE A 19 -16.28 -19.11 9.64
N SER A 20 -17.05 -18.07 9.28
CA SER A 20 -18.38 -17.80 9.84
C SER A 20 -19.35 -18.95 9.58
N GLU A 21 -19.37 -19.47 8.35
CA GLU A 21 -20.22 -20.62 8.00
C GLU A 21 -19.86 -21.88 8.79
N GLN A 22 -18.58 -22.09 9.10
CA GLN A 22 -18.09 -23.25 9.85
C GLN A 22 -18.27 -23.13 11.36
N THR A 23 -18.09 -21.94 11.91
CA THR A 23 -18.12 -21.72 13.35
C THR A 23 -19.48 -21.26 13.86
N GLY A 24 -20.33 -20.75 12.96
CA GLY A 24 -21.58 -20.09 13.32
C GLY A 24 -21.38 -18.76 14.08
N ILE A 25 -20.18 -18.18 14.04
CA ILE A 25 -19.84 -16.90 14.67
C ILE A 25 -19.99 -15.80 13.64
N ASP A 26 -20.75 -14.75 13.96
CA ASP A 26 -20.78 -13.52 13.19
C ASP A 26 -19.63 -12.61 13.66
N PRO A 27 -18.60 -12.34 12.83
CA PRO A 27 -17.48 -11.52 13.24
C PRO A 27 -17.85 -10.04 13.43
N VAL A 28 -18.93 -9.56 12.79
CA VAL A 28 -19.38 -8.17 12.91
C VAL A 28 -20.06 -7.95 14.27
N GLY A 29 -20.89 -8.88 14.70
CA GLY A 29 -21.57 -8.81 16.01
C GLY A 29 -20.61 -8.88 17.22
N LEU A 30 -19.47 -9.55 17.10
CA LEU A 30 -18.47 -9.60 18.18
C LEU A 30 -17.68 -8.30 18.36
N LEU A 31 -17.47 -7.53 17.31
CA LEU A 31 -16.77 -6.23 17.36
C LEU A 31 -17.64 -5.12 17.94
N GLU A 32 -18.98 -5.26 17.89
CA GLU A 32 -19.94 -4.31 18.47
C GLU A 32 -20.20 -4.56 19.97
N MET A 33 -19.82 -5.74 20.52
CA MET A 33 -20.08 -6.09 21.92
C MET A 33 -19.08 -5.55 22.94
N ASP A 34 -17.96 -4.95 22.52
CA ASP A 34 -16.94 -4.41 23.41
C ASP A 34 -17.31 -3.08 24.10
N GLU A 35 -18.47 -2.46 23.79
CA GLU A 35 -18.88 -1.17 24.36
C GLU A 35 -19.93 -1.23 25.50
N ASP A 36 -20.61 -2.38 25.76
CA ASP A 36 -21.67 -2.43 26.82
C ASP A 36 -21.78 -3.81 27.49
N GLU A 37 -20.81 -4.23 28.31
CA GLU A 37 -21.00 -5.33 29.25
C GLU A 37 -21.57 -4.85 30.60
N SER A 38 -22.85 -4.58 30.66
CA SER A 38 -23.57 -4.57 31.97
C SER A 38 -25.06 -4.87 31.92
N SER A 39 -25.57 -5.65 30.98
CA SER A 39 -26.89 -6.30 31.18
C SER A 39 -27.20 -7.27 30.01
N CYS A 40 -27.16 -8.57 30.27
CA CYS A 40 -28.13 -9.59 29.89
C CYS A 40 -27.48 -10.97 29.90
N GLN A 41 -27.51 -11.60 31.06
CA GLN A 41 -27.36 -13.06 31.14
C GLN A 41 -28.71 -13.69 30.77
N GLU A 42 -28.86 -14.11 29.53
CA GLU A 42 -29.82 -15.15 29.18
C GLU A 42 -29.06 -16.40 28.70
N LYS A 43 -29.36 -17.50 29.40
CA LYS A 43 -28.76 -18.81 29.25
C LYS A 43 -29.06 -19.39 27.88
N MET A 44 -28.08 -19.42 26.97
CA MET A 44 -27.98 -20.39 25.88
C MET A 44 -27.03 -21.51 26.31
N GLU A 45 -27.48 -22.80 26.17
CA GLU A 45 -26.60 -23.94 26.40
C GLU A 45 -25.36 -23.87 25.50
N PRO A 46 -24.16 -24.18 26.04
CA PRO A 46 -22.91 -24.07 25.28
C PRO A 46 -22.80 -25.22 24.29
N THR A 47 -23.19 -25.04 23.05
CA THR A 47 -22.51 -25.77 21.97
C THR A 47 -21.04 -25.41 22.07
N VAL A 48 -20.18 -26.38 22.32
CA VAL A 48 -18.73 -26.17 22.43
C VAL A 48 -18.21 -25.61 21.10
N LYS A 49 -18.25 -24.30 20.97
CA LYS A 49 -17.70 -23.58 19.79
C LYS A 49 -16.19 -23.76 19.83
N ARG A 50 -15.62 -24.44 18.84
CA ARG A 50 -14.15 -24.57 18.75
C ARG A 50 -13.58 -23.17 18.55
N LYS A 51 -12.67 -22.75 19.44
CA LYS A 51 -11.91 -21.49 19.34
C LYS A 51 -11.16 -21.45 18.01
N VAL A 52 -11.21 -20.35 17.29
CA VAL A 52 -10.42 -20.16 16.07
C VAL A 52 -8.96 -19.96 16.45
N ILE A 53 -8.07 -20.81 15.96
CA ILE A 53 -6.62 -20.72 16.19
C ILE A 53 -5.94 -20.65 14.83
N THR A 54 -5.21 -19.56 14.62
CA THR A 54 -4.37 -19.33 13.44
C THR A 54 -2.89 -19.33 13.84
N ARG A 55 -1.99 -19.17 12.89
CA ARG A 55 -0.54 -19.04 13.16
C ARG A 55 0.15 -18.17 12.11
N PHE A 56 1.25 -17.54 12.51
CA PHE A 56 2.23 -16.96 11.60
C PHE A 56 3.55 -17.73 11.75
N PRO A 57 3.94 -18.58 10.76
CA PRO A 57 5.11 -19.45 10.86
C PRO A 57 6.23 -19.03 9.90
N PRO A 58 6.94 -17.91 10.13
CA PRO A 58 8.05 -17.51 9.25
C PRO A 58 9.26 -18.44 9.39
N GLU A 59 9.97 -18.70 8.26
CA GLU A 59 11.31 -19.29 8.27
C GLU A 59 12.32 -18.22 8.74
N PRO A 60 13.14 -18.46 9.79
CA PRO A 60 14.07 -17.47 10.35
C PRO A 60 15.35 -17.34 9.50
N ASN A 61 15.19 -17.02 8.24
CA ASN A 61 16.24 -16.97 7.22
C ASN A 61 16.40 -15.57 6.58
N GLY A 62 15.78 -14.52 7.15
CA GLY A 62 15.87 -13.13 6.69
C GLY A 62 14.86 -12.21 7.36
N TYR A 63 14.98 -10.94 7.06
CA TYR A 63 14.09 -9.89 7.56
C TYR A 63 12.70 -9.96 6.94
N LEU A 64 11.66 -9.62 7.71
CA LEU A 64 10.30 -9.49 7.20
C LEU A 64 10.18 -8.28 6.28
N HIS A 65 9.33 -8.40 5.27
CA HIS A 65 9.01 -7.32 4.33
C HIS A 65 7.49 -7.11 4.21
N MET A 66 7.06 -6.12 3.44
CA MET A 66 5.65 -5.76 3.26
C MET A 66 4.75 -6.94 2.85
N GLY A 67 5.27 -7.91 2.09
CA GLY A 67 4.53 -9.13 1.78
C GLY A 67 4.15 -9.94 3.03
N HIS A 68 5.08 -10.03 3.99
CA HIS A 68 4.83 -10.67 5.29
C HIS A 68 3.88 -9.83 6.16
N ALA A 69 3.90 -8.49 6.07
CA ALA A 69 2.99 -7.62 6.80
C ALA A 69 1.51 -7.96 6.52
N LYS A 70 1.17 -8.27 5.25
CA LYS A 70 -0.17 -8.73 4.86
C LYS A 70 -0.52 -10.03 5.56
N ALA A 71 0.38 -11.01 5.58
CA ALA A 71 0.15 -12.31 6.21
C ALA A 71 0.04 -12.20 7.75
N VAL A 72 0.93 -11.43 8.40
CA VAL A 72 0.87 -11.16 9.85
C VAL A 72 -0.46 -10.49 10.20
N SER A 73 -0.76 -9.35 9.57
CA SER A 73 -1.98 -8.58 9.87
C SER A 73 -3.22 -9.46 9.70
N PHE A 74 -3.28 -10.27 8.65
CA PHE A 74 -4.43 -11.10 8.35
C PHE A 74 -4.60 -12.26 9.34
N ASN A 75 -3.54 -13.02 9.67
CA ASN A 75 -3.62 -14.12 10.63
C ASN A 75 -4.06 -13.66 12.02
N PHE A 76 -3.46 -12.57 12.52
CA PHE A 76 -3.81 -12.00 13.82
C PHE A 76 -5.23 -11.43 13.84
N GLN A 77 -5.63 -10.76 12.77
CA GLN A 77 -6.95 -10.15 12.67
C GLN A 77 -8.07 -11.18 12.59
N VAL A 78 -7.90 -12.24 11.77
CA VAL A 78 -8.87 -13.34 11.71
C VAL A 78 -9.05 -13.98 13.09
N ALA A 79 -7.97 -14.32 13.78
CA ALA A 79 -8.04 -14.83 15.13
C ALA A 79 -8.84 -13.91 16.07
N ARG A 80 -8.51 -12.63 16.08
CA ARG A 80 -9.18 -11.60 16.91
C ARG A 80 -10.67 -11.47 16.56
N MET A 81 -11.02 -11.37 15.28
CA MET A 81 -12.41 -11.23 14.81
C MET A 81 -13.32 -12.37 15.27
N PHE A 82 -12.77 -13.57 15.44
CA PHE A 82 -13.51 -14.75 15.90
C PHE A 82 -13.28 -15.09 17.38
N GLY A 83 -12.76 -14.14 18.19
CA GLY A 83 -12.48 -14.34 19.61
C GLY A 83 -11.48 -15.44 19.89
N GLY A 84 -10.58 -15.69 18.94
CA GLY A 84 -9.58 -16.74 18.96
C GLY A 84 -8.17 -16.25 19.28
N GLU A 85 -7.17 -17.04 18.88
CA GLU A 85 -5.74 -16.78 19.14
C GLU A 85 -4.89 -17.01 17.90
N CYS A 86 -3.76 -16.31 17.80
CA CYS A 86 -2.76 -16.52 16.77
C CYS A 86 -1.45 -17.01 17.41
N ASN A 87 -0.95 -18.18 17.00
CA ASN A 87 0.34 -18.69 17.42
C ASN A 87 1.48 -18.03 16.62
N MET A 88 2.62 -17.84 17.30
CA MET A 88 3.88 -17.49 16.65
C MET A 88 4.77 -18.73 16.64
N ARG A 89 5.15 -19.21 15.42
CA ARG A 89 6.02 -20.38 15.25
C ARG A 89 7.17 -20.02 14.32
N MET A 90 8.40 -20.32 14.71
CA MET A 90 9.54 -20.32 13.81
C MET A 90 9.56 -21.63 13.03
N ASP A 91 9.56 -21.56 11.70
CA ASP A 91 9.75 -22.73 10.85
C ASP A 91 11.26 -22.93 10.63
N ASP A 92 11.88 -23.59 11.60
CA ASP A 92 13.33 -23.83 11.72
C ASP A 92 13.70 -25.24 11.27
N THR A 93 13.28 -25.64 10.07
CA THR A 93 13.58 -26.99 9.52
C THR A 93 14.86 -27.06 8.67
N ASN A 94 15.53 -25.92 8.44
CA ASN A 94 16.67 -25.83 7.55
C ASN A 94 17.94 -25.24 8.23
N PRO A 95 18.81 -26.08 8.80
CA PRO A 95 19.94 -25.66 9.64
C PRO A 95 20.94 -24.71 8.96
N SER A 96 21.03 -24.73 7.61
CA SER A 96 22.04 -23.92 6.88
C SER A 96 21.67 -22.48 6.61
N LYS A 97 20.50 -22.04 6.99
CA LYS A 97 19.99 -20.71 6.60
C LYS A 97 19.47 -19.86 7.76
N GLU A 98 19.39 -20.44 8.94
CA GLU A 98 18.74 -19.85 10.10
C GLU A 98 19.77 -19.13 10.95
N ASP A 99 19.40 -17.93 11.42
CA ASP A 99 20.25 -17.11 12.28
C ASP A 99 19.38 -16.48 13.39
N LYS A 100 19.96 -16.41 14.60
CA LYS A 100 19.32 -15.79 15.75
C LYS A 100 18.97 -14.33 15.49
N GLU A 101 19.78 -13.61 14.72
CA GLU A 101 19.49 -12.22 14.34
C GLU A 101 18.13 -12.11 13.63
N TYR A 102 17.84 -13.06 12.73
CA TYR A 102 16.56 -13.07 12.02
C TYR A 102 15.39 -13.39 12.94
N VAL A 103 15.57 -14.34 13.89
CA VAL A 103 14.53 -14.65 14.89
C VAL A 103 14.18 -13.40 15.69
N ASP A 104 15.18 -12.70 16.22
CA ASP A 104 14.99 -11.50 17.02
C ASP A 104 14.31 -10.38 16.21
N SER A 105 14.74 -10.16 14.97
CA SER A 105 14.15 -9.18 14.06
C SER A 105 12.70 -9.50 13.72
N ILE A 106 12.38 -10.77 13.45
CA ILE A 106 11.01 -11.23 13.14
C ILE A 106 10.08 -10.96 14.32
N LEU A 107 10.48 -11.32 15.54
CA LEU A 107 9.68 -11.11 16.73
C LEU A 107 9.45 -9.62 17.02
N GLU A 108 10.48 -8.81 16.81
CA GLU A 108 10.39 -7.35 16.90
C GLU A 108 9.40 -6.78 15.91
N ASP A 109 9.49 -7.19 14.65
CA ASP A 109 8.64 -6.69 13.57
C ASP A 109 7.16 -7.09 13.79
N VAL A 110 6.89 -8.32 14.29
CA VAL A 110 5.53 -8.75 14.63
C VAL A 110 4.97 -7.95 15.81
N ARG A 111 5.76 -7.71 16.87
CA ARG A 111 5.34 -6.82 17.98
C ARG A 111 5.04 -5.42 17.47
N TRP A 112 5.91 -4.88 16.65
CA TRP A 112 5.74 -3.54 16.10
C TRP A 112 4.47 -3.41 15.24
N ILE A 113 4.25 -4.32 14.27
CA ILE A 113 3.08 -4.20 13.39
C ILE A 113 1.76 -4.43 14.12
N GLN A 114 1.76 -5.15 15.23
CA GLN A 114 0.59 -5.41 16.07
C GLN A 114 0.44 -4.42 17.25
N SER A 115 1.38 -3.50 17.43
CA SER A 115 1.30 -2.51 18.53
C SER A 115 0.05 -1.63 18.41
N GLY A 116 -0.52 -1.29 19.57
CA GLY A 116 -1.77 -0.52 19.68
C GLY A 116 -3.06 -1.33 19.42
N LEU A 117 -2.96 -2.65 19.19
CA LEU A 117 -4.13 -3.54 19.06
C LEU A 117 -4.33 -4.45 20.28
N PHE A 118 -3.30 -4.61 21.09
CA PHE A 118 -3.26 -5.49 22.27
C PHE A 118 -2.75 -4.70 23.47
N ASP A 119 -3.62 -3.88 24.08
CA ASP A 119 -3.26 -3.03 25.22
C ASP A 119 -2.89 -3.88 26.46
N GLY A 120 -1.74 -3.54 27.07
CA GLY A 120 -1.25 -4.19 28.29
C GLY A 120 -0.70 -5.62 28.14
N VAL A 121 -0.57 -6.13 26.90
CA VAL A 121 -0.02 -7.47 26.64
C VAL A 121 1.39 -7.36 26.05
N GLN A 122 2.35 -8.06 26.64
CA GLN A 122 3.75 -8.01 26.22
C GLN A 122 3.95 -8.57 24.78
N ASN A 123 3.22 -9.62 24.41
CA ASN A 123 3.29 -10.25 23.08
C ASN A 123 1.91 -10.37 22.46
N PRO A 124 1.75 -10.06 21.18
CA PRO A 124 0.45 -10.15 20.49
C PRO A 124 0.01 -11.61 20.19
N TRP A 125 0.91 -12.58 20.30
CA TRP A 125 0.65 -13.99 20.03
C TRP A 125 0.33 -14.78 21.32
N ALA A 126 -0.26 -15.95 21.14
CA ALA A 126 -0.64 -16.84 22.25
C ALA A 126 0.59 -17.58 22.83
N GLY A 127 0.75 -17.52 24.15
CA GLY A 127 1.77 -18.28 24.86
C GLY A 127 3.21 -17.94 24.48
N SER A 128 4.08 -18.96 24.49
CA SER A 128 5.47 -18.84 24.03
C SER A 128 5.60 -18.93 22.53
N VAL A 129 6.70 -18.39 21.99
CA VAL A 129 7.10 -18.66 20.61
C VAL A 129 7.39 -20.15 20.49
N LYS A 130 6.79 -20.79 19.50
CA LYS A 130 6.98 -22.22 19.20
C LYS A 130 8.00 -22.34 18.07
N LYS A 131 8.62 -23.51 17.98
CA LYS A 131 9.60 -23.87 16.95
C LYS A 131 9.23 -25.19 16.34
N THR A 132 9.40 -25.37 15.05
CA THR A 132 9.17 -26.66 14.39
C THR A 132 10.16 -27.71 14.94
N SER A 133 11.37 -27.30 15.31
CA SER A 133 12.38 -28.15 15.94
C SER A 133 11.99 -28.71 17.32
N ASP A 134 11.05 -28.06 18.04
CA ASP A 134 10.50 -28.60 19.28
C ASP A 134 9.74 -29.92 19.06
N TYR A 135 9.30 -30.17 17.83
CA TYR A 135 8.50 -31.34 17.44
C TYR A 135 9.29 -32.38 16.64
N PHE A 136 10.60 -32.25 16.46
CA PHE A 136 11.38 -33.15 15.61
C PHE A 136 11.29 -34.62 16.00
N ASP A 137 11.26 -34.95 17.29
CA ASP A 137 11.08 -36.32 17.76
C ASP A 137 9.71 -36.88 17.31
N LEU A 138 8.63 -36.12 17.48
CA LEU A 138 7.27 -36.51 17.05
C LEU A 138 7.12 -36.59 15.53
N ILE A 139 7.76 -35.65 14.79
CA ILE A 139 7.77 -35.66 13.33
C ILE A 139 8.52 -36.90 12.80
N TYR A 140 9.60 -37.33 13.51
CA TYR A 140 10.30 -38.55 13.20
C TYR A 140 9.41 -39.80 13.42
N GLU A 141 8.71 -39.91 14.57
CA GLU A 141 7.73 -40.95 14.86
C GLU A 141 6.61 -40.98 13.81
N CYS A 142 6.13 -39.83 13.33
CA CYS A 142 5.16 -39.73 12.24
C CYS A 142 5.71 -40.35 10.95
N ALA A 143 6.96 -40.11 10.59
CA ALA A 143 7.57 -40.69 9.40
C ALA A 143 7.76 -42.21 9.54
N GLU A 144 8.18 -42.70 10.73
CA GLU A 144 8.24 -44.17 11.03
C GLU A 144 6.89 -44.83 10.85
N SER A 145 5.81 -44.22 11.38
CA SER A 145 4.45 -44.75 11.24
C SER A 145 4.00 -44.84 9.77
N LEU A 146 4.33 -43.82 8.93
CA LEU A 146 4.04 -43.87 7.50
C LEU A 146 4.84 -44.98 6.79
N ILE A 147 6.07 -45.25 7.19
CA ILE A 147 6.86 -46.38 6.67
C ILE A 147 6.24 -47.71 7.11
N GLN A 148 5.82 -47.85 8.39
CA GLN A 148 5.19 -49.05 8.95
C GLN A 148 3.86 -49.38 8.28
N SER A 149 3.07 -48.36 7.90
CA SER A 149 1.83 -48.52 7.15
C SER A 149 2.04 -48.80 5.65
N GLY A 150 3.27 -48.68 5.15
CA GLY A 150 3.57 -48.80 3.73
C GLY A 150 3.21 -47.55 2.91
N ASP A 151 2.94 -46.42 3.58
CA ASP A 151 2.62 -45.14 2.97
C ASP A 151 3.86 -44.27 2.71
N ALA A 152 5.04 -44.69 3.14
CA ALA A 152 6.33 -44.07 2.85
C ALA A 152 7.44 -45.12 2.59
N TYR A 153 8.50 -44.70 1.93
CA TYR A 153 9.66 -45.54 1.63
C TYR A 153 10.95 -44.74 1.57
N VAL A 154 12.10 -45.38 1.72
CA VAL A 154 13.43 -44.77 1.55
C VAL A 154 13.87 -44.94 0.09
N ASP A 155 14.09 -43.83 -0.58
CA ASP A 155 14.56 -43.78 -1.95
C ASP A 155 16.08 -43.50 -1.99
N SER A 156 16.80 -44.22 -2.85
CA SER A 156 18.26 -44.09 -3.05
C SER A 156 18.60 -43.48 -4.41
N LEU A 157 17.66 -42.85 -5.08
CA LEU A 157 17.92 -42.07 -6.30
C LEU A 157 18.68 -40.78 -5.98
N THR A 158 19.60 -40.39 -6.86
CA THR A 158 20.21 -39.06 -6.78
C THR A 158 19.18 -37.95 -7.06
N ALA A 159 19.52 -36.73 -6.73
CA ALA A 159 18.65 -35.57 -6.97
C ALA A 159 18.28 -35.42 -8.47
N GLU A 160 19.25 -35.67 -9.37
CA GLU A 160 19.05 -35.63 -10.82
C GLU A 160 18.08 -36.74 -11.27
N GLN A 161 18.32 -37.96 -10.78
CA GLN A 161 17.44 -39.10 -11.07
C GLN A 161 16.03 -38.89 -10.52
N MET A 162 15.91 -38.41 -9.29
CA MET A 162 14.58 -38.07 -8.71
C MET A 162 13.84 -37.03 -9.56
N LYS A 163 14.55 -36.02 -10.09
CA LYS A 163 13.97 -35.01 -11.00
C LYS A 163 13.49 -35.65 -12.31
N GLU A 164 14.30 -36.56 -12.90
CA GLU A 164 13.94 -37.29 -14.11
C GLU A 164 12.70 -38.19 -13.86
N TYR A 165 12.72 -38.98 -12.77
CA TYR A 165 11.64 -39.89 -12.43
C TYR A 165 10.32 -39.17 -12.10
N ARG A 166 10.40 -37.97 -11.51
CA ARG A 166 9.22 -37.15 -11.22
C ARG A 166 8.53 -36.66 -12.49
N GLY A 167 9.26 -36.50 -13.61
CA GLY A 167 8.74 -36.00 -14.85
C GLY A 167 8.49 -34.49 -14.84
N SER A 168 7.61 -34.04 -15.75
CA SER A 168 7.26 -32.62 -15.93
C SER A 168 5.76 -32.39 -15.81
N LEU A 169 5.29 -31.16 -16.02
CA LEU A 169 3.85 -30.86 -16.06
C LEU A 169 3.14 -31.57 -17.22
N THR A 170 3.87 -31.88 -18.28
CA THR A 170 3.33 -32.55 -19.49
C THR A 170 3.66 -34.04 -19.58
N GLU A 171 4.58 -34.53 -18.71
CA GLU A 171 5.00 -35.91 -18.69
C GLU A 171 4.76 -36.51 -17.31
N SER A 172 4.10 -37.65 -17.25
CA SER A 172 3.88 -38.40 -16.01
C SER A 172 5.21 -38.86 -15.41
N GLY A 173 5.26 -38.98 -14.09
CA GLY A 173 6.40 -39.56 -13.41
C GLY A 173 6.47 -41.08 -13.57
N LYS A 174 7.62 -41.62 -13.16
CA LYS A 174 7.91 -43.06 -13.13
C LYS A 174 8.17 -43.50 -11.71
N ASN A 175 7.75 -44.73 -11.35
CA ASN A 175 8.05 -45.30 -10.04
C ASN A 175 9.56 -45.46 -9.86
N SER A 176 10.06 -45.09 -8.69
CA SER A 176 11.43 -45.43 -8.29
C SER A 176 11.62 -46.94 -8.20
N PRO A 177 12.79 -47.50 -8.60
CA PRO A 177 13.10 -48.94 -8.38
C PRO A 177 13.13 -49.31 -6.90
N TYR A 178 13.22 -48.34 -6.01
CA TYR A 178 13.27 -48.55 -4.56
C TYR A 178 11.89 -48.41 -3.88
N ARG A 179 10.85 -48.13 -4.64
CA ARG A 179 9.49 -47.85 -4.11
C ARG A 179 8.84 -49.05 -3.44
N ASP A 180 9.26 -50.26 -3.84
CA ASP A 180 8.66 -51.53 -3.37
C ASP A 180 9.62 -52.31 -2.44
N ARG A 181 10.57 -51.63 -1.77
CA ARG A 181 11.34 -52.16 -0.67
C ARG A 181 10.42 -52.65 0.45
N SER A 182 10.84 -53.70 1.20
CA SER A 182 10.10 -54.15 2.36
C SER A 182 10.02 -53.07 3.45
N ILE A 183 9.05 -53.17 4.31
CA ILE A 183 8.87 -52.25 5.46
C ILE A 183 10.10 -52.31 6.36
N GLU A 184 10.60 -53.52 6.62
CA GLU A 184 11.74 -53.77 7.49
C GLU A 184 13.01 -53.08 6.94
N GLU A 185 13.28 -53.24 5.63
CA GLU A 185 14.44 -52.61 4.98
C GLU A 185 14.32 -51.09 5.02
N ASN A 186 13.13 -50.52 4.80
CA ASN A 186 12.89 -49.11 4.87
C ASN A 186 13.12 -48.55 6.29
N LEU A 187 12.68 -49.27 7.34
CA LEU A 187 12.90 -48.84 8.73
C LEU A 187 14.39 -48.91 9.11
N GLU A 188 15.12 -49.97 8.70
CA GLU A 188 16.57 -50.07 8.93
C GLU A 188 17.33 -48.92 8.26
N LEU A 189 16.98 -48.59 7.02
CA LEU A 189 17.59 -47.48 6.30
C LEU A 189 17.26 -46.13 6.96
N PHE A 190 16.01 -45.91 7.36
CA PHE A 190 15.62 -44.66 8.00
C PHE A 190 16.29 -44.48 9.37
N GLN A 191 16.39 -45.51 10.15
CA GLN A 191 17.16 -45.53 11.38
C GLN A 191 18.65 -45.26 11.09
N GLY A 192 19.23 -45.88 10.07
CA GLY A 192 20.61 -45.63 9.62
C GLY A 192 20.86 -44.21 9.19
N MET A 193 19.88 -43.59 8.54
CA MET A 193 19.91 -42.13 8.19
C MET A 193 20.00 -41.27 9.46
N ARG A 194 19.19 -41.54 10.50
CA ARG A 194 19.23 -40.84 11.78
C ARG A 194 20.54 -41.02 12.53
N GLU A 195 21.13 -42.23 12.47
CA GLU A 195 22.41 -42.56 13.09
C GLU A 195 23.61 -41.99 12.33
N GLY A 196 23.44 -41.31 11.22
CA GLY A 196 24.47 -40.68 10.43
C GLY A 196 25.33 -41.65 9.63
N LYS A 197 24.83 -42.85 9.32
CA LYS A 197 25.55 -43.89 8.55
C LYS A 197 25.75 -43.54 7.08
N PHE A 198 24.97 -42.58 6.54
CA PHE A 198 24.90 -42.26 5.11
C PHE A 198 25.29 -40.82 4.89
N LYS A 199 25.76 -40.52 3.68
CA LYS A 199 26.18 -39.17 3.24
C LYS A 199 24.95 -38.33 2.82
N ASP A 200 25.17 -37.00 2.77
CA ASP A 200 24.18 -36.09 2.22
C ASP A 200 23.80 -36.48 0.79
N GLY A 201 22.47 -36.56 0.55
CA GLY A 201 21.91 -36.91 -0.75
C GLY A 201 21.95 -38.41 -1.11
N GLU A 202 22.44 -39.31 -0.22
CA GLU A 202 22.49 -40.74 -0.49
C GLU A 202 21.10 -41.42 -0.36
N HIS A 203 20.30 -40.95 0.60
CA HIS A 203 18.93 -41.43 0.81
C HIS A 203 17.99 -40.28 1.13
N VAL A 204 16.73 -40.45 0.73
CA VAL A 204 15.60 -39.54 1.00
C VAL A 204 14.39 -40.34 1.36
N VAL A 205 13.67 -39.97 2.42
CA VAL A 205 12.36 -40.58 2.70
C VAL A 205 11.30 -39.90 1.83
N ARG A 206 10.49 -40.71 1.15
CA ARG A 206 9.41 -40.21 0.28
C ARG A 206 8.06 -40.80 0.65
N ALA A 207 7.01 -39.98 0.54
CA ALA A 207 5.64 -40.49 0.60
C ALA A 207 5.37 -41.42 -0.61
N LYS A 208 4.53 -42.46 -0.40
CA LYS A 208 4.12 -43.41 -1.44
C LYS A 208 2.70 -43.07 -1.88
N ILE A 209 2.53 -42.20 -2.85
CA ILE A 209 1.23 -41.68 -3.29
C ILE A 209 0.94 -42.10 -4.74
N ASP A 210 1.19 -41.23 -5.72
CA ASP A 210 0.88 -41.47 -7.13
C ASP A 210 1.84 -40.72 -8.07
N MET A 211 2.75 -41.47 -8.69
CA MET A 211 3.71 -40.93 -9.65
C MET A 211 3.08 -40.48 -10.98
N SER A 212 1.82 -40.86 -11.24
CA SER A 212 1.07 -40.41 -12.43
C SER A 212 0.22 -39.17 -12.19
N SER A 213 0.17 -38.66 -10.97
CA SER A 213 -0.64 -37.50 -10.60
C SER A 213 -0.37 -36.28 -11.51
N PRO A 214 -1.39 -35.55 -11.97
CA PRO A 214 -1.21 -34.28 -12.66
C PRO A 214 -0.57 -33.22 -11.78
N ASN A 215 -0.79 -33.31 -10.46
CA ASN A 215 -0.12 -32.46 -9.48
C ASN A 215 1.27 -33.02 -9.13
N ILE A 216 2.33 -32.31 -9.53
CA ILE A 216 3.73 -32.73 -9.29
C ILE A 216 4.02 -32.91 -7.79
N ASN A 217 3.38 -32.15 -6.90
CA ASN A 217 3.58 -32.22 -5.45
C ASN A 217 2.98 -33.50 -4.84
N MET A 218 2.18 -34.26 -5.58
CA MET A 218 1.66 -35.57 -5.21
C MET A 218 2.44 -36.75 -5.78
N ARG A 219 3.51 -36.48 -6.57
CA ARG A 219 4.36 -37.52 -7.16
C ARG A 219 5.45 -37.95 -6.19
N ASP A 220 5.07 -38.75 -5.20
CA ASP A 220 5.93 -39.24 -4.13
C ASP A 220 6.86 -38.16 -3.55
N PRO A 221 6.31 -37.10 -2.89
CA PRO A 221 7.10 -36.00 -2.34
C PRO A 221 8.07 -36.45 -1.24
N ALA A 222 9.18 -35.73 -1.09
CA ALA A 222 10.16 -35.99 -0.05
C ALA A 222 9.63 -35.60 1.34
N LEU A 223 9.83 -36.46 2.33
CA LEU A 223 9.49 -36.25 3.73
C LEU A 223 10.71 -35.85 4.56
N TYR A 224 11.86 -36.57 4.39
CA TYR A 224 13.12 -36.35 5.10
C TYR A 224 14.31 -36.35 4.15
N ARG A 225 15.31 -35.57 4.48
CA ARG A 225 16.63 -35.52 3.80
C ARG A 225 17.76 -35.66 4.79
N ILE A 226 18.90 -36.20 4.36
CA ILE A 226 20.14 -36.22 5.14
C ILE A 226 20.85 -34.87 4.94
N LYS A 227 21.31 -34.29 6.06
CA LYS A 227 22.09 -33.06 6.06
C LYS A 227 22.96 -32.98 7.31
N HIS A 228 24.27 -33.12 7.15
CA HIS A 228 25.24 -33.07 8.25
C HIS A 228 25.62 -31.61 8.56
N GLU A 229 24.67 -30.85 9.10
CA GLU A 229 24.88 -29.49 9.55
C GLU A 229 24.29 -29.33 10.95
N SER A 230 24.98 -28.58 11.82
CA SER A 230 24.52 -28.28 13.19
C SER A 230 23.31 -27.36 13.14
N HIS A 231 22.26 -27.71 13.87
CA HIS A 231 21.03 -26.93 13.95
C HIS A 231 21.10 -25.90 15.07
N GLN A 232 20.60 -24.70 14.84
CA GLN A 232 20.66 -23.57 15.78
C GLN A 232 20.12 -23.92 17.18
N GLU A 233 18.98 -24.68 17.25
CA GLU A 233 18.31 -25.01 18.50
C GLU A 233 18.68 -26.40 19.02
N THR A 234 18.80 -27.41 18.17
CA THR A 234 19.01 -28.80 18.56
C THR A 234 20.48 -29.24 18.48
N GLY A 235 21.39 -28.37 18.01
CA GLY A 235 22.79 -28.68 17.82
C GLY A 235 23.01 -29.87 16.88
N ASP A 236 23.86 -30.79 17.26
CA ASP A 236 24.23 -31.98 16.50
C ASP A 236 23.34 -33.20 16.79
N LYS A 237 22.19 -33.03 17.46
CA LYS A 237 21.25 -34.13 17.78
C LYS A 237 20.70 -34.80 16.52
N TRP A 238 20.57 -34.08 15.43
CA TRP A 238 19.99 -34.52 14.18
C TRP A 238 20.98 -34.34 13.02
N CYS A 239 21.01 -35.33 12.12
CA CYS A 239 21.68 -35.26 10.81
C CYS A 239 20.69 -35.53 9.65
N ILE A 240 19.42 -35.66 9.98
CA ILE A 240 18.30 -35.72 9.03
C ILE A 240 17.26 -34.68 9.42
N TYR A 241 16.66 -34.03 8.43
CA TYR A 241 15.70 -32.95 8.65
C TYR A 241 14.44 -33.16 7.82
N PRO A 242 13.26 -32.90 8.40
CA PRO A 242 12.00 -32.99 7.66
C PRO A 242 11.92 -31.91 6.58
N MET A 243 11.21 -32.23 5.51
CA MET A 243 10.85 -31.23 4.51
C MET A 243 9.70 -30.38 5.01
N TYR A 244 9.67 -29.11 4.62
CA TYR A 244 8.62 -28.16 5.00
C TYR A 244 7.20 -28.71 4.81
N ASP A 245 6.90 -29.26 3.62
CA ASP A 245 5.56 -29.76 3.30
C ASP A 245 5.11 -30.95 4.18
N PHE A 246 6.05 -31.64 4.84
CA PHE A 246 5.76 -32.70 5.78
C PHE A 246 5.66 -32.21 7.23
N SER A 247 6.58 -31.36 7.68
CA SER A 247 6.61 -30.87 9.05
C SER A 247 5.47 -29.89 9.37
N HIS A 248 5.11 -29.06 8.38
CA HIS A 248 4.13 -28.00 8.55
C HIS A 248 2.72 -28.48 8.94
N PRO A 249 2.07 -29.45 8.24
CA PRO A 249 0.77 -30.00 8.66
C PRO A 249 0.82 -30.70 10.02
N ILE A 250 1.93 -31.33 10.35
CA ILE A 250 2.12 -32.00 11.64
C ILE A 250 2.18 -30.97 12.77
N ALA A 251 3.02 -29.95 12.63
CA ALA A 251 3.12 -28.88 13.61
C ALA A 251 1.78 -28.12 13.77
N ASP A 252 1.08 -27.84 12.68
CA ASP A 252 -0.26 -27.22 12.75
C ASP A 252 -1.23 -28.08 13.56
N SER A 253 -1.25 -29.38 13.34
CA SER A 253 -2.11 -30.30 14.10
C SER A 253 -1.72 -30.38 15.59
N LEU A 254 -0.42 -30.50 15.90
CA LEU A 254 0.09 -30.55 17.29
C LEU A 254 -0.21 -29.27 18.07
N GLU A 255 -0.21 -28.14 17.41
CA GLU A 255 -0.55 -26.84 18.02
C GLU A 255 -2.04 -26.56 18.10
N GLY A 256 -2.89 -27.44 17.58
CA GLY A 256 -4.34 -27.26 17.57
C GLY A 256 -4.82 -26.17 16.63
N ILE A 257 -4.02 -25.83 15.59
CA ILE A 257 -4.44 -24.86 14.58
C ILE A 257 -5.74 -25.32 13.93
N THR A 258 -6.69 -24.41 13.81
CA THR A 258 -7.96 -24.68 13.14
C THR A 258 -7.93 -24.24 11.68
N HIS A 259 -7.34 -23.07 11.41
CA HIS A 259 -7.27 -22.47 10.09
C HIS A 259 -5.82 -22.10 9.76
N SER A 260 -5.27 -22.82 8.79
CA SER A 260 -3.91 -22.66 8.28
C SER A 260 -3.94 -21.71 7.09
N LEU A 261 -3.85 -20.38 7.39
CA LEU A 261 -3.90 -19.34 6.36
C LEU A 261 -2.51 -19.15 5.72
N CYS A 262 -2.41 -19.25 4.40
CA CYS A 262 -1.14 -19.14 3.66
C CYS A 262 -1.34 -18.46 2.29
N THR A 263 -0.25 -18.27 1.56
CA THR A 263 -0.30 -17.65 0.23
C THR A 263 -0.63 -18.68 -0.86
N LEU A 264 -1.14 -18.20 -2.02
CA LEU A 264 -1.56 -19.04 -3.16
C LEU A 264 -0.47 -19.97 -3.71
N GLU A 265 0.79 -19.71 -3.44
CA GLU A 265 1.88 -20.58 -3.85
C GLU A 265 1.78 -22.00 -3.22
N PHE A 266 1.04 -22.14 -2.13
CA PHE A 266 0.79 -23.40 -1.45
C PHE A 266 -0.52 -24.11 -1.88
N GLU A 267 -1.28 -23.56 -2.83
CA GLU A 267 -2.55 -24.16 -3.27
C GLU A 267 -2.33 -25.57 -3.86
N ASP A 268 -1.29 -25.74 -4.68
CA ASP A 268 -0.92 -27.04 -5.24
C ASP A 268 -0.29 -27.99 -4.20
N HIS A 269 0.14 -27.50 -3.04
CA HIS A 269 0.67 -28.29 -1.93
C HIS A 269 -0.43 -28.79 -0.99
N ARG A 270 -1.62 -28.14 -0.96
CA ARG A 270 -2.73 -28.52 -0.06
C ARG A 270 -3.15 -29.97 -0.16
N PRO A 271 -3.22 -30.65 -1.32
CA PRO A 271 -3.56 -32.09 -1.36
C PRO A 271 -2.56 -32.95 -0.58
N PHE A 272 -1.28 -32.57 -0.53
CA PHE A 272 -0.30 -33.30 0.27
C PHE A 272 -0.40 -32.95 1.76
N TYR A 273 -0.72 -31.70 2.11
CA TYR A 273 -1.05 -31.29 3.47
C TYR A 273 -2.21 -32.12 4.02
N ASP A 274 -3.32 -32.20 3.29
CA ASP A 274 -4.51 -32.96 3.68
C ASP A 274 -4.21 -34.44 3.80
N TRP A 275 -3.48 -35.01 2.85
CA TRP A 275 -3.05 -36.44 2.87
C TRP A 275 -2.21 -36.75 4.12
N THR A 276 -1.25 -35.91 4.47
CA THR A 276 -0.38 -36.09 5.64
C THR A 276 -1.22 -36.10 6.93
N VAL A 277 -2.08 -35.07 7.10
CA VAL A 277 -2.95 -34.99 8.29
C VAL A 277 -3.90 -36.19 8.38
N GLU A 278 -4.53 -36.55 7.26
CA GLU A 278 -5.46 -37.68 7.25
C GLU A 278 -4.80 -39.00 7.65
N LYS A 279 -3.65 -39.33 7.09
CA LYS A 279 -2.89 -40.53 7.39
C LYS A 279 -2.49 -40.60 8.86
N LEU A 280 -1.97 -39.52 9.41
CA LEU A 280 -1.47 -39.46 10.77
C LEU A 280 -2.59 -39.39 11.83
N VAL A 281 -3.73 -38.76 11.51
CA VAL A 281 -4.92 -38.80 12.38
C VAL A 281 -5.50 -40.24 12.41
N ASN A 282 -5.57 -40.94 11.27
CA ASN A 282 -6.04 -42.32 11.20
C ASN A 282 -5.09 -43.27 11.94
N ALA A 283 -3.78 -42.98 12.00
CA ALA A 283 -2.80 -43.69 12.80
C ALA A 283 -2.87 -43.37 14.31
N GLY A 284 -3.69 -42.40 14.72
CA GLY A 284 -3.82 -41.95 16.12
C GLY A 284 -2.69 -41.08 16.66
N LEU A 285 -1.76 -40.61 15.79
CA LEU A 285 -0.64 -39.78 16.17
C LEU A 285 -1.01 -38.30 16.23
N LEU A 286 -2.00 -37.88 15.44
CA LEU A 286 -2.50 -36.50 15.45
C LEU A 286 -3.98 -36.49 15.88
N GLN A 287 -4.42 -35.38 16.51
CA GLN A 287 -5.79 -35.21 17.00
C GLN A 287 -6.60 -34.15 16.26
N CYS A 288 -5.93 -33.17 15.66
CA CYS A 288 -6.57 -32.06 14.92
C CYS A 288 -6.43 -32.24 13.42
N LYS A 289 -7.47 -31.85 12.69
CA LYS A 289 -7.44 -31.68 11.23
C LYS A 289 -7.52 -30.20 10.92
N PRO A 290 -6.37 -29.47 10.83
CA PRO A 290 -6.36 -28.07 10.41
C PRO A 290 -6.85 -27.93 8.97
N GLN A 291 -7.47 -26.80 8.65
CA GLN A 291 -7.86 -26.50 7.27
C GLN A 291 -6.92 -25.48 6.64
N GLN A 292 -6.25 -25.85 5.56
CA GLN A 292 -5.43 -24.92 4.79
C GLN A 292 -6.32 -24.07 3.87
N ILE A 293 -6.12 -22.73 3.91
CA ILE A 293 -6.87 -21.76 3.09
C ILE A 293 -5.89 -20.74 2.53
N GLU A 294 -5.90 -20.55 1.22
CA GLU A 294 -4.94 -19.72 0.51
C GLU A 294 -5.52 -18.35 0.13
N PHE A 295 -4.64 -17.35 0.12
CA PHE A 295 -4.93 -15.99 -0.35
C PHE A 295 -3.79 -15.46 -1.23
N SER A 296 -4.08 -14.46 -2.09
CA SER A 296 -3.10 -13.87 -2.98
C SER A 296 -1.97 -13.18 -2.21
N ARG A 297 -0.74 -13.36 -2.66
CA ARG A 297 0.41 -12.61 -2.13
C ARG A 297 0.35 -11.13 -2.53
N LEU A 298 1.12 -10.31 -1.84
CA LEU A 298 1.25 -8.90 -2.15
C LEU A 298 2.29 -8.68 -3.26
N ASN A 299 1.88 -8.03 -4.33
CA ASN A 299 2.77 -7.48 -5.34
C ASN A 299 2.59 -5.96 -5.38
N ILE A 300 3.69 -5.20 -5.30
CA ILE A 300 3.68 -3.73 -5.31
C ILE A 300 4.57 -3.26 -6.45
N LYS A 301 4.11 -2.28 -7.23
CA LYS A 301 4.88 -1.63 -8.29
C LYS A 301 6.07 -0.86 -7.70
N ASN A 302 7.08 -0.60 -8.51
CA ASN A 302 8.32 0.10 -8.15
C ASN A 302 9.07 -0.52 -6.95
N THR A 303 8.87 -1.82 -6.70
CA THR A 303 9.43 -2.53 -5.53
C THR A 303 9.79 -3.96 -5.90
N VAL A 304 10.81 -4.50 -5.26
CA VAL A 304 11.16 -5.93 -5.31
C VAL A 304 10.96 -6.54 -3.92
N LEU A 305 10.25 -7.68 -3.85
CA LEU A 305 9.99 -8.42 -2.60
C LEU A 305 10.73 -9.76 -2.54
N SER A 306 11.44 -10.13 -3.61
CA SER A 306 12.24 -11.35 -3.64
C SER A 306 13.43 -11.25 -2.69
N LYS A 307 13.54 -12.15 -1.71
CA LYS A 307 14.63 -12.22 -0.74
C LYS A 307 16.01 -12.17 -1.40
N ARG A 308 16.22 -12.96 -2.47
CA ARG A 308 17.48 -13.00 -3.22
C ARG A 308 17.87 -11.62 -3.77
N LYS A 309 16.89 -10.87 -4.30
CA LYS A 309 17.11 -9.51 -4.81
C LYS A 309 17.39 -8.53 -3.66
N LEU A 310 16.72 -8.67 -2.52
CA LEU A 310 16.96 -7.83 -1.34
C LEU A 310 18.37 -8.04 -0.76
N ILE A 311 18.83 -9.30 -0.66
CA ILE A 311 20.20 -9.63 -0.26
C ILE A 311 21.21 -8.94 -1.17
N GLN A 312 21.02 -9.04 -2.48
CA GLN A 312 21.91 -8.43 -3.47
C GLN A 312 21.98 -6.90 -3.36
N LEU A 313 20.85 -6.23 -2.99
CA LEU A 313 20.85 -4.78 -2.75
C LEU A 313 21.71 -4.40 -1.54
N VAL A 314 21.68 -5.21 -0.47
CA VAL A 314 22.45 -4.96 0.76
C VAL A 314 23.93 -5.30 0.53
N GLU A 315 24.23 -6.48 0.02
CA GLU A 315 25.61 -6.93 -0.23
C GLU A 315 26.33 -6.07 -1.28
N GLY A 316 25.58 -5.60 -2.30
CA GLY A 316 26.08 -4.69 -3.33
C GLY A 316 26.21 -3.23 -2.89
N ASN A 317 25.88 -2.88 -1.63
CA ASN A 317 25.90 -1.52 -1.08
C ASN A 317 25.05 -0.51 -1.87
N TYR A 318 23.95 -0.95 -2.52
CA TYR A 318 22.97 -0.06 -3.16
C TYR A 318 22.07 0.62 -2.12
N VAL A 319 21.98 0.05 -0.94
CA VAL A 319 21.29 0.54 0.24
C VAL A 319 22.20 0.41 1.47
N SER A 320 21.91 1.16 2.54
CA SER A 320 22.76 1.18 3.76
C SER A 320 22.66 -0.08 4.63
N GLY A 321 21.70 -0.95 4.36
CA GLY A 321 21.46 -2.18 5.13
C GLY A 321 19.97 -2.59 5.07
N TRP A 322 19.62 -3.59 5.87
CA TRP A 322 18.26 -4.14 5.92
C TRP A 322 17.22 -3.14 6.45
N ASN A 323 17.63 -2.18 7.28
CA ASN A 323 16.81 -1.11 7.81
C ASN A 323 16.89 0.19 7.00
N ASP A 324 17.42 0.17 5.77
CA ASP A 324 17.40 1.35 4.90
C ASP A 324 15.96 1.78 4.63
N PRO A 325 15.60 3.06 4.82
CA PRO A 325 14.24 3.56 4.63
C PRO A 325 13.67 3.42 3.21
N ARG A 326 14.47 3.07 2.22
CA ARG A 326 14.07 2.74 0.84
C ARG A 326 13.73 1.26 0.64
N MET A 327 14.14 0.42 1.59
CA MET A 327 13.87 -1.02 1.54
C MET A 327 12.41 -1.33 1.90
N PRO A 328 11.81 -2.35 1.28
CA PRO A 328 10.45 -2.79 1.62
C PRO A 328 10.40 -3.68 2.86
N THR A 329 11.49 -3.80 3.61
CA THR A 329 11.56 -4.50 4.90
C THR A 329 10.76 -3.76 5.97
N LEU A 330 10.20 -4.49 6.94
CA LEU A 330 9.46 -3.85 8.03
C LEU A 330 10.36 -2.95 8.88
N SER A 331 11.61 -3.36 9.11
CA SER A 331 12.64 -2.54 9.76
C SER A 331 12.93 -1.24 9.00
N GLY A 332 13.04 -1.29 7.67
CA GLY A 332 13.26 -0.10 6.82
C GLY A 332 12.06 0.84 6.82
N ILE A 333 10.84 0.29 6.72
CA ILE A 333 9.59 1.06 6.77
C ILE A 333 9.41 1.73 8.14
N ARG A 334 9.70 1.01 9.23
CA ARG A 334 9.68 1.54 10.60
C ARG A 334 10.68 2.68 10.77
N ARG A 335 11.94 2.50 10.33
CA ARG A 335 12.97 3.55 10.37
C ARG A 335 12.59 4.76 9.51
N ARG A 336 11.91 4.56 8.38
CA ARG A 336 11.39 5.66 7.55
C ARG A 336 10.40 6.53 8.34
N GLY A 337 9.72 5.97 9.34
CA GLY A 337 8.77 6.67 10.20
C GLY A 337 7.32 6.36 9.90
N VAL A 338 7.05 5.26 9.20
CA VAL A 338 5.68 4.79 8.98
C VAL A 338 5.16 4.19 10.28
N SER A 339 3.93 4.55 10.66
CA SER A 339 3.27 3.96 11.83
C SER A 339 2.75 2.54 11.54
N PRO A 340 2.67 1.67 12.55
CA PRO A 340 2.04 0.36 12.41
C PRO A 340 0.61 0.43 11.89
N SER A 341 -0.18 1.42 12.34
CA SER A 341 -1.56 1.65 11.89
C SER A 341 -1.64 1.97 10.40
N ALA A 342 -0.70 2.77 9.87
CA ALA A 342 -0.66 3.09 8.45
C ALA A 342 -0.39 1.86 7.58
N LEU A 343 0.52 0.97 8.02
CA LEU A 343 0.81 -0.26 7.30
C LEU A 343 -0.36 -1.26 7.38
N ARG A 344 -1.04 -1.35 8.55
CA ARG A 344 -2.27 -2.15 8.68
C ARG A 344 -3.40 -1.60 7.81
N LEU A 345 -3.61 -0.27 7.78
CA LEU A 345 -4.58 0.37 6.89
C LEU A 345 -4.31 0.02 5.42
N PHE A 346 -3.05 -0.01 5.00
CA PHE A 346 -2.69 -0.45 3.66
C PHE A 346 -3.08 -1.91 3.42
N CYS A 347 -2.74 -2.84 4.34
CA CYS A 347 -3.11 -4.25 4.23
C CYS A 347 -4.65 -4.44 4.17
N GLU A 348 -5.39 -3.65 4.92
CA GLU A 348 -6.85 -3.63 4.90
C GLU A 348 -7.40 -3.12 3.57
N ARG A 349 -6.90 -1.99 3.09
CA ARG A 349 -7.35 -1.35 1.84
C ARG A 349 -7.16 -2.23 0.61
N ILE A 350 -6.05 -2.97 0.54
CA ILE A 350 -5.81 -3.92 -0.57
C ILE A 350 -6.66 -5.19 -0.44
N GLY A 351 -7.14 -5.49 0.77
CA GLY A 351 -8.02 -6.62 1.05
C GLY A 351 -7.38 -7.99 0.86
N ILE A 352 -8.23 -9.01 1.01
CA ILE A 352 -7.88 -10.43 0.84
C ILE A 352 -8.70 -11.02 -0.30
N SER A 353 -8.02 -11.55 -1.31
CA SER A 353 -8.63 -12.22 -2.47
C SER A 353 -7.75 -13.39 -2.92
N LYS A 354 -8.27 -14.23 -3.81
CA LYS A 354 -7.49 -15.27 -4.53
C LYS A 354 -6.91 -14.75 -5.87
N ALA A 355 -7.24 -13.52 -6.28
CA ALA A 355 -6.72 -12.95 -7.51
C ALA A 355 -5.42 -12.19 -7.27
N ASP A 356 -4.36 -12.53 -7.99
CA ASP A 356 -3.13 -11.75 -7.98
C ASP A 356 -3.37 -10.36 -8.57
N SER A 357 -2.87 -9.35 -7.87
CA SER A 357 -2.96 -7.94 -8.28
C SER A 357 -1.65 -7.22 -8.04
N ASN A 358 -1.26 -6.35 -8.98
CA ASN A 358 -0.13 -5.45 -8.81
C ASN A 358 -0.64 -4.12 -8.25
N ILE A 359 -0.37 -3.89 -6.97
CA ILE A 359 -0.80 -2.67 -6.26
C ILE A 359 0.11 -1.51 -6.64
N ASP A 360 -0.50 -0.36 -6.96
CA ASP A 360 0.28 0.86 -7.21
C ASP A 360 0.91 1.37 -5.91
N TYR A 361 2.17 1.84 -5.98
CA TYR A 361 2.89 2.35 -4.81
C TYR A 361 2.19 3.57 -4.19
N THR A 362 1.43 4.33 -4.97
CA THR A 362 0.66 5.48 -4.50
C THR A 362 -0.39 5.10 -3.45
N VAL A 363 -1.00 3.91 -3.55
CA VAL A 363 -1.96 3.41 -2.56
C VAL A 363 -1.32 3.26 -1.18
N LEU A 364 -0.05 2.80 -1.14
CA LEU A 364 0.72 2.70 0.09
C LEU A 364 1.01 4.08 0.68
N GLU A 365 1.49 5.01 -0.16
CA GLU A 365 1.79 6.38 0.26
C GLU A 365 0.53 7.13 0.72
N ASP A 366 -0.63 6.88 0.10
CA ASP A 366 -1.91 7.49 0.51
C ASP A 366 -2.34 7.01 1.90
N CYS A 367 -2.13 5.73 2.23
CA CYS A 367 -2.35 5.23 3.59
C CYS A 367 -1.44 5.92 4.62
N PHE A 368 -0.16 6.17 4.24
CA PHE A 368 0.76 6.90 5.11
C PHE A 368 0.29 8.35 5.33
N ARG A 369 -0.11 9.05 4.26
CA ARG A 369 -0.65 10.43 4.35
C ARG A 369 -1.89 10.50 5.22
N GLU A 370 -2.83 9.58 5.01
CA GLU A 370 -4.09 9.54 5.75
C GLU A 370 -3.88 9.36 7.25
N GLU A 371 -3.05 8.39 7.64
CA GLU A 371 -2.79 8.14 9.06
C GLU A 371 -1.99 9.29 9.69
N MET A 372 -0.94 9.76 9.01
CA MET A 372 -0.14 10.85 9.54
C MET A 372 -0.90 12.17 9.64
N ASP A 373 -1.87 12.43 8.74
CA ASP A 373 -2.73 13.63 8.85
C ASP A 373 -3.60 13.61 10.11
N LYS A 374 -4.00 12.42 10.58
CA LYS A 374 -4.82 12.28 11.79
C LYS A 374 -4.05 12.65 13.06
N PHE A 375 -2.77 12.28 13.17
CA PHE A 375 -2.06 12.28 14.46
C PHE A 375 -0.84 13.20 14.53
N CYS A 376 -0.19 13.50 13.40
CA CYS A 376 1.07 14.25 13.42
C CYS A 376 0.88 15.70 13.80
N PRO A 377 1.55 16.20 14.84
CA PRO A 377 1.61 17.63 15.11
C PRO A 377 2.20 18.39 13.93
N ARG A 378 1.77 19.64 13.77
CA ARG A 378 2.28 20.57 12.74
C ARG A 378 3.48 21.33 13.29
N ALA A 379 4.49 21.56 12.48
CA ALA A 379 5.67 22.32 12.85
C ALA A 379 6.23 23.10 11.67
N PHE A 380 7.02 24.15 11.97
CA PHE A 380 7.78 24.86 10.95
C PHE A 380 9.19 24.28 10.84
N ALA A 381 9.58 23.99 9.62
CA ALA A 381 10.94 23.60 9.25
C ALA A 381 11.27 24.22 7.90
N ILE A 382 12.43 24.82 7.79
CA ILE A 382 12.92 25.45 6.56
C ILE A 382 13.99 24.54 5.97
N LEU A 383 13.66 23.88 4.88
CA LEU A 383 14.54 22.92 4.23
C LEU A 383 15.69 23.60 3.49
N LYS A 384 15.41 24.67 2.75
CA LYS A 384 16.40 25.47 2.02
C LYS A 384 16.32 26.92 2.52
N PRO A 385 17.03 27.26 3.61
CA PRO A 385 16.84 28.56 4.27
C PRO A 385 17.33 29.72 3.44
N LEU A 386 16.47 30.74 3.27
CA LEU A 386 16.79 32.07 2.78
C LEU A 386 16.61 33.06 3.94
N LYS A 387 17.65 33.80 4.25
CA LYS A 387 17.62 34.77 5.35
C LYS A 387 16.71 35.97 5.02
N VAL A 388 15.96 36.41 6.03
CA VAL A 388 15.13 37.65 5.99
C VAL A 388 15.50 38.52 7.18
N THR A 389 15.83 39.76 6.94
CA THR A 389 16.09 40.75 8.00
C THR A 389 14.99 41.84 7.99
N ILE A 390 14.33 42.02 9.14
CA ILE A 390 13.24 42.98 9.31
C ILE A 390 13.83 44.30 9.83
N THR A 391 13.85 45.36 8.99
CA THR A 391 14.55 46.60 9.28
C THR A 391 13.90 47.46 10.36
N ASN A 392 12.59 47.42 10.43
CA ASN A 392 11.80 48.22 11.38
C ASN A 392 11.40 47.41 12.64
N TRP A 393 12.08 46.26 12.95
CA TRP A 393 11.97 45.52 14.20
C TRP A 393 13.04 45.97 15.20
N GLU A 394 12.68 46.08 16.46
CA GLU A 394 13.60 46.49 17.53
C GLU A 394 14.73 45.48 17.72
N ASP A 395 15.96 45.93 17.86
CA ASP A 395 17.11 45.04 18.05
C ASP A 395 16.95 44.17 19.29
N ASN A 396 17.18 42.87 19.15
CA ASN A 396 17.05 41.85 20.19
C ASN A 396 15.64 41.66 20.81
N ALA A 397 14.61 42.37 20.34
CA ALA A 397 13.24 42.10 20.74
C ALA A 397 12.79 40.73 20.18
N ILE A 398 12.15 39.96 21.02
CA ILE A 398 11.53 38.67 20.65
C ILE A 398 10.08 38.72 21.09
N GLU A 399 9.21 38.33 20.20
CA GLU A 399 7.79 38.14 20.47
C GLU A 399 7.40 36.68 20.27
N ASP A 400 6.69 36.11 21.23
CA ASP A 400 6.28 34.71 21.20
C ASP A 400 4.80 34.56 20.83
N PHE A 401 4.50 33.61 19.96
CA PHE A 401 3.15 33.21 19.56
C PHE A 401 2.88 31.79 20.04
N GLU A 402 1.79 31.61 20.75
CA GLU A 402 1.26 30.30 21.13
C GLU A 402 0.27 29.83 20.08
N ILE A 403 0.53 28.68 19.47
CA ILE A 403 -0.29 28.10 18.42
C ILE A 403 -0.55 26.62 18.66
N SER A 404 -1.69 26.14 18.20
CA SER A 404 -2.04 24.72 18.35
C SER A 404 -1.04 23.81 17.62
N ARG A 405 -0.64 22.73 18.28
CA ARG A 405 0.20 21.69 17.66
C ARG A 405 -0.54 20.94 16.54
N HIS A 406 -1.88 20.85 16.62
CA HIS A 406 -2.66 20.19 15.60
C HIS A 406 -4.01 20.91 15.41
N PRO A 407 -4.49 21.06 14.15
CA PRO A 407 -5.72 21.82 13.88
C PRO A 407 -7.01 21.20 14.43
N LYS A 408 -7.00 19.86 14.66
CA LYS A 408 -8.19 19.10 15.13
C LYS A 408 -7.98 18.47 16.52
N LEU A 409 -6.76 18.05 16.85
CA LEU A 409 -6.44 17.38 18.14
C LEU A 409 -5.92 18.40 19.14
N LEU A 410 -6.83 19.04 19.87
CA LEU A 410 -6.49 20.07 20.85
C LEU A 410 -5.75 19.51 22.07
N GLU A 411 -5.91 18.23 22.37
CA GLU A 411 -5.20 17.48 23.43
C GLU A 411 -3.68 17.41 23.23
N LEU A 412 -3.19 17.61 21.99
CA LEU A 412 -1.75 17.74 21.74
C LEU A 412 -1.17 19.06 22.28
N GLY A 413 -2.03 19.98 22.74
CA GLY A 413 -1.64 21.23 23.36
C GLY A 413 -1.13 22.28 22.38
N LEU A 414 -0.44 23.25 22.95
CA LEU A 414 0.13 24.41 22.24
C LEU A 414 1.63 24.24 22.04
N ARG A 415 2.16 24.91 21.02
CA ARG A 415 3.59 25.10 20.79
C ARG A 415 3.89 26.60 20.67
N LYS A 416 5.08 26.97 21.07
CA LYS A 416 5.56 28.34 21.06
C LYS A 416 6.48 28.56 19.86
N ILE A 417 6.22 29.59 19.08
CA ILE A 417 7.11 30.08 18.02
C ILE A 417 7.55 31.52 18.31
N SER A 418 8.82 31.78 18.18
CA SER A 418 9.40 33.10 18.46
C SER A 418 9.58 33.89 17.17
N PHE A 419 9.26 35.19 17.18
CA PHE A 419 9.47 36.12 16.08
C PHE A 419 10.49 37.17 16.48
N GLY A 420 11.43 37.48 15.62
CA GLY A 420 12.50 38.45 15.84
C GLY A 420 12.92 39.17 14.58
N LYS A 421 14.02 39.91 14.70
CA LYS A 421 14.58 40.72 13.60
C LYS A 421 15.07 39.88 12.42
N GLU A 422 15.68 38.71 12.69
CA GLU A 422 16.25 37.82 11.68
C GLU A 422 15.46 36.51 11.60
N LEU A 423 15.02 36.16 10.42
CA LEU A 423 14.17 34.99 10.15
C LEU A 423 14.76 34.19 8.99
N PHE A 424 14.33 32.93 8.89
CA PHE A 424 14.49 32.12 7.68
C PHE A 424 13.16 31.81 7.06
N ILE A 425 13.08 31.84 5.74
CA ILE A 425 11.96 31.36 4.91
C ILE A 425 12.48 30.30 3.92
N GLU A 426 11.59 29.52 3.31
CA GLU A 426 11.98 28.64 2.21
C GLU A 426 12.50 29.45 1.02
N ARG A 427 13.64 29.05 0.45
CA ARG A 427 14.18 29.63 -0.77
C ARG A 427 13.15 29.63 -1.90
N THR A 428 12.33 28.61 -2.00
CA THR A 428 11.26 28.48 -2.99
C THR A 428 10.04 29.37 -2.73
N ASP A 429 9.98 30.07 -1.60
CA ASP A 429 8.93 31.05 -1.29
C ASP A 429 9.24 32.47 -1.78
N PHE A 430 10.42 32.66 -2.34
CA PHE A 430 10.85 33.93 -2.97
C PHE A 430 11.21 33.67 -4.44
N PHE A 431 10.63 34.43 -5.34
CA PHE A 431 10.99 34.43 -6.75
C PHE A 431 11.67 35.77 -7.09
N ASP A 432 12.95 35.68 -7.44
CA ASP A 432 13.75 36.86 -7.83
C ASP A 432 13.58 37.13 -9.32
N ILE A 433 12.74 38.14 -9.66
CA ILE A 433 12.43 38.49 -11.04
C ILE A 433 13.64 39.03 -11.78
N ASP A 434 14.57 39.66 -11.05
CA ASP A 434 15.80 40.30 -11.60
C ASP A 434 17.02 39.32 -11.54
N GLY A 435 16.90 38.23 -10.83
CA GLY A 435 17.94 37.23 -10.66
C GLY A 435 18.01 36.18 -11.77
N PRO A 436 18.88 35.18 -11.63
CA PRO A 436 19.07 34.12 -12.65
C PRO A 436 17.78 33.39 -13.01
N GLU A 437 16.89 33.17 -12.04
CA GLU A 437 15.61 32.47 -12.23
C GLU A 437 14.64 33.34 -13.05
N GLY A 438 14.57 34.65 -12.75
CA GLY A 438 13.79 35.59 -13.52
C GLY A 438 14.30 35.77 -14.95
N GLN A 439 15.61 35.74 -15.14
CA GLN A 439 16.23 35.82 -16.48
C GLN A 439 15.88 34.57 -17.32
N LYS A 440 15.90 33.38 -16.72
CA LYS A 440 15.46 32.12 -17.39
C LYS A 440 14.00 32.21 -17.81
N ASN A 441 13.14 32.83 -17.00
CA ASN A 441 11.73 33.07 -17.27
C ASN A 441 11.44 34.35 -18.05
N GLN A 442 12.45 34.98 -18.69
CA GLN A 442 12.29 36.20 -19.49
C GLN A 442 11.62 37.35 -18.72
N GLY A 443 11.87 37.47 -17.43
CA GLY A 443 11.28 38.47 -16.55
C GLY A 443 9.81 38.24 -16.18
N GLN A 444 9.26 37.09 -16.52
CA GLN A 444 7.88 36.76 -16.21
C GLN A 444 7.77 36.00 -14.89
N VAL A 445 6.85 36.44 -14.03
CA VAL A 445 6.51 35.71 -12.80
C VAL A 445 5.70 34.45 -13.16
N PRO A 446 6.01 33.28 -12.57
CA PRO A 446 5.27 32.06 -12.82
C PRO A 446 3.75 32.23 -12.65
N LYS A 447 2.95 31.66 -13.56
CA LYS A 447 1.47 31.76 -13.53
C LYS A 447 0.95 31.26 -12.18
N GLY A 448 0.11 32.04 -11.51
CA GLY A 448 -0.47 31.65 -10.21
C GLY A 448 0.44 31.85 -9.00
N TRP A 449 1.58 32.51 -9.13
CA TRP A 449 2.50 32.80 -8.03
C TRP A 449 1.80 33.57 -6.90
N LYS A 450 1.80 33.02 -5.71
CA LYS A 450 1.15 33.57 -4.51
C LYS A 450 2.13 33.69 -3.34
N ARG A 451 3.43 33.84 -3.63
CA ARG A 451 4.50 33.95 -2.63
C ARG A 451 5.22 35.28 -2.81
N LEU A 452 6.34 35.49 -2.11
CA LEU A 452 7.04 36.75 -2.05
C LEU A 452 7.76 37.10 -3.38
N LEU A 453 7.71 38.37 -3.76
CA LEU A 453 8.44 38.97 -4.87
C LEU A 453 9.16 40.23 -4.36
N PRO A 454 10.18 40.78 -5.08
CA PRO A 454 10.70 42.10 -4.80
C PRO A 454 9.58 43.16 -4.79
N ASN A 455 9.57 44.01 -3.79
CA ASN A 455 8.56 45.08 -3.57
C ASN A 455 7.12 44.61 -3.41
N ASP A 456 6.88 43.32 -3.12
CA ASP A 456 5.52 42.78 -2.87
C ASP A 456 5.36 42.26 -1.42
N LEU A 457 4.10 41.97 -1.05
CA LEU A 457 3.68 41.63 0.29
C LEU A 457 3.46 40.13 0.41
N VAL A 458 3.89 39.51 1.53
CA VAL A 458 3.54 38.17 1.92
C VAL A 458 3.20 38.12 3.40
N ARG A 459 2.29 37.22 3.81
CA ARG A 459 1.99 36.97 5.22
C ARG A 459 2.87 35.86 5.76
N LEU A 460 3.57 36.13 6.83
CA LEU A 460 4.19 35.12 7.70
C LEU A 460 3.09 34.49 8.54
N LYS A 461 2.94 33.16 8.43
CA LYS A 461 1.84 32.41 9.06
C LYS A 461 1.84 32.64 10.57
N PHE A 462 0.68 32.96 11.13
CA PHE A 462 0.43 33.30 12.53
C PHE A 462 1.06 34.62 13.03
N ALA A 463 1.92 35.30 12.28
CA ALA A 463 2.58 36.51 12.66
C ALA A 463 2.10 37.72 11.82
N TYR A 464 2.97 38.33 11.07
CA TYR A 464 2.79 39.61 10.40
C TYR A 464 2.82 39.50 8.87
N VAL A 465 2.36 40.57 8.20
CA VAL A 465 2.66 40.81 6.79
C VAL A 465 4.01 41.49 6.72
N ILE A 466 4.85 41.08 5.77
CA ILE A 466 6.13 41.69 5.43
C ILE A 466 6.15 42.12 3.97
N GLN A 467 6.95 43.10 3.67
CA GLN A 467 7.29 43.58 2.32
C GLN A 467 8.78 43.36 2.09
N CYS A 468 9.15 42.82 0.92
CA CYS A 468 10.57 42.75 0.50
C CYS A 468 10.99 44.06 -0.10
N ASP A 469 11.83 44.83 0.58
CA ASP A 469 12.29 46.17 0.15
C ASP A 469 13.58 46.10 -0.69
N GLN A 470 14.46 45.10 -0.40
CA GLN A 470 15.72 44.90 -1.10
C GLN A 470 16.13 43.43 -1.10
N VAL A 471 16.80 43.03 -2.18
CA VAL A 471 17.39 41.70 -2.35
C VAL A 471 18.90 41.77 -2.34
N ILE A 472 19.56 41.10 -1.41
CA ILE A 472 21.02 40.95 -1.38
C ILE A 472 21.36 39.63 -2.08
N ARG A 473 22.29 39.72 -3.05
CA ARG A 473 22.67 38.59 -3.88
C ARG A 473 24.16 38.27 -3.71
N ASP A 474 24.48 37.00 -3.88
CA ASP A 474 25.86 36.55 -3.99
C ASP A 474 26.54 37.20 -5.21
N PRO A 475 27.73 37.81 -5.08
CA PRO A 475 28.39 38.52 -6.17
C PRO A 475 28.71 37.68 -7.41
N GLU A 476 28.97 36.37 -7.23
CA GLU A 476 29.37 35.48 -8.31
C GLU A 476 28.16 34.77 -8.96
N SER A 477 27.31 34.13 -8.14
CA SER A 477 26.17 33.37 -8.63
C SER A 477 24.93 34.19 -8.93
N GLN A 478 24.88 35.44 -8.43
CA GLN A 478 23.73 36.33 -8.45
C GLN A 478 22.46 35.77 -7.78
N GLU A 479 22.58 34.64 -7.09
CA GLU A 479 21.47 34.07 -6.32
C GLU A 479 21.18 34.87 -5.05
N PRO A 480 19.92 35.00 -4.61
CA PRO A 480 19.59 35.75 -3.40
C PRO A 480 20.09 34.98 -2.15
N THR A 481 20.82 35.75 -1.31
CA THR A 481 21.37 35.25 -0.02
C THR A 481 20.62 35.82 1.18
N GLU A 482 20.07 37.04 1.05
CA GLU A 482 19.31 37.69 2.11
C GLU A 482 18.27 38.67 1.52
N LEU A 483 17.11 38.73 2.18
CA LEU A 483 16.04 39.67 1.89
C LEU A 483 15.97 40.73 3.00
N ILE A 484 16.03 41.98 2.64
CA ILE A 484 15.79 43.10 3.54
C ILE A 484 14.31 43.46 3.44
N CYS A 485 13.59 43.33 4.55
CA CYS A 485 12.15 43.48 4.60
C CYS A 485 11.71 44.48 5.69
N SER A 486 10.52 45.05 5.52
CA SER A 486 9.78 45.76 6.56
C SER A 486 8.52 44.96 6.94
N TYR A 487 8.07 45.06 8.22
CA TYR A 487 6.83 44.44 8.68
C TYR A 487 5.77 45.48 8.98
N PHE A 488 4.53 45.06 9.03
CA PHE A 488 3.37 45.90 9.31
C PHE A 488 2.74 45.46 10.66
N PRO A 489 2.96 46.25 11.76
CA PRO A 489 2.51 45.86 13.12
C PRO A 489 1.01 45.58 13.22
N GLU A 490 0.20 46.38 12.51
CA GLU A 490 -1.27 46.26 12.48
C GLU A 490 -1.79 44.97 11.87
N THR A 491 -0.93 44.15 11.29
CA THR A 491 -1.29 42.87 10.65
C THR A 491 -1.09 41.65 11.58
N ARG A 492 -0.81 41.90 12.86
CA ARG A 492 -0.53 40.88 13.88
C ARG A 492 -1.61 39.75 13.90
N ALA A 493 -1.15 38.52 14.01
CA ALA A 493 -1.99 37.31 14.20
C ALA A 493 -3.14 37.18 13.20
N GLY A 494 -2.98 37.66 11.97
CA GLY A 494 -3.95 37.48 10.88
C GLY A 494 -4.85 38.69 10.64
N ALA A 495 -4.69 39.80 11.35
CA ALA A 495 -5.41 41.03 11.09
C ALA A 495 -5.17 41.54 9.65
N ASN A 496 -6.22 42.08 9.01
CA ASN A 496 -6.17 42.62 7.65
C ASN A 496 -6.68 44.05 7.65
N PRO A 497 -5.81 45.06 7.89
CA PRO A 497 -6.18 46.48 7.83
C PRO A 497 -6.67 46.88 6.45
N THR A 498 -7.69 47.73 6.39
CA THR A 498 -8.31 48.16 5.12
C THR A 498 -7.41 49.06 4.27
N ASN A 499 -6.42 49.69 4.90
CA ASN A 499 -5.45 50.60 4.25
C ASN A 499 -4.22 49.88 3.67
N LEU A 500 -4.08 48.58 3.90
CA LEU A 500 -2.99 47.78 3.38
C LEU A 500 -3.45 46.89 2.23
N LYS A 501 -2.66 46.81 1.15
CA LYS A 501 -2.88 45.84 0.06
C LYS A 501 -2.89 44.42 0.63
N LYS A 502 -3.89 43.63 0.29
CA LYS A 502 -3.98 42.25 0.75
C LYS A 502 -2.79 41.42 0.25
N ALA A 503 -2.06 40.78 1.16
CA ALA A 503 -1.01 39.84 0.82
C ALA A 503 -1.59 38.65 0.03
N LYS A 504 -0.94 38.29 -1.07
CA LYS A 504 -1.43 37.24 -1.99
C LYS A 504 -1.25 35.81 -1.45
N GLY A 505 -0.33 35.63 -0.50
CA GLY A 505 0.01 34.33 0.03
C GLY A 505 0.41 34.32 1.49
N ILE A 506 0.53 33.10 2.03
CA ILE A 506 0.97 32.83 3.40
C ILE A 506 2.14 31.84 3.31
N ILE A 507 3.26 32.18 3.96
CA ILE A 507 4.44 31.32 4.03
C ILE A 507 4.80 31.01 5.49
N HIS A 508 5.49 29.90 5.73
CA HIS A 508 6.04 29.57 7.05
C HIS A 508 7.46 30.13 7.18
N TRP A 509 7.95 30.19 8.40
CA TRP A 509 9.19 30.88 8.76
C TRP A 509 9.72 30.33 10.09
N VAL A 510 11.02 30.54 10.35
CA VAL A 510 11.66 30.21 11.63
C VAL A 510 12.58 31.38 12.01
N GLU A 511 12.54 31.78 13.29
CA GLU A 511 13.45 32.85 13.83
C GLU A 511 14.87 32.28 13.96
N GLN A 512 15.87 33.08 13.61
CA GLN A 512 17.25 32.64 13.41
C GLN A 512 17.91 32.17 14.72
N LYS A 513 17.73 32.90 15.83
CA LYS A 513 18.43 32.58 17.12
C LYS A 513 17.81 31.39 17.84
N SER A 514 16.51 31.24 17.75
CA SER A 514 15.77 30.12 18.35
C SER A 514 15.74 28.87 17.45
N GLY A 515 16.01 29.05 16.15
CA GLY A 515 16.03 27.98 15.17
C GLY A 515 17.17 26.99 15.41
N VAL A 516 16.86 25.69 15.33
CA VAL A 516 17.82 24.61 15.55
C VAL A 516 18.17 23.95 14.22
N LYS A 517 19.46 23.86 13.93
CA LYS A 517 19.94 23.21 12.70
C LYS A 517 19.80 21.68 12.80
N CYS A 518 19.36 21.08 11.72
CA CYS A 518 19.30 19.62 11.60
C CYS A 518 19.61 19.16 10.18
N LYS A 519 19.67 17.85 10.01
CA LYS A 519 19.81 17.17 8.73
C LYS A 519 18.48 16.51 8.35
N VAL A 520 18.14 16.54 7.07
CA VAL A 520 16.95 15.89 6.54
C VAL A 520 17.32 14.94 5.41
N ASN A 521 16.90 13.70 5.51
CA ASN A 521 16.98 12.72 4.44
C ASN A 521 15.63 12.68 3.70
N GLN A 522 15.64 13.06 2.43
CA GLN A 522 14.45 12.96 1.58
C GLN A 522 14.51 11.67 0.78
N TYR A 523 13.75 10.69 1.22
CA TYR A 523 13.63 9.41 0.53
C TYR A 523 12.57 9.46 -0.55
N ASP A 524 12.86 8.79 -1.67
CA ASP A 524 11.94 8.54 -2.78
C ASP A 524 11.91 7.04 -3.11
N ARG A 525 11.16 6.63 -4.12
CA ARG A 525 11.08 5.24 -4.57
C ARG A 525 12.44 4.76 -5.03
N LEU A 526 12.79 3.52 -4.62
CA LEU A 526 14.09 2.93 -4.95
C LEU A 526 14.23 2.57 -6.44
N PHE A 527 13.11 2.32 -7.14
CA PHE A 527 13.10 1.94 -8.55
C PHE A 527 12.27 2.90 -9.39
N LEU A 528 12.77 3.21 -10.60
CA LEU A 528 12.11 4.09 -11.58
C LEU A 528 10.98 3.38 -12.36
N THR A 529 11.08 2.05 -12.57
CA THR A 529 10.13 1.27 -13.35
C THR A 529 9.06 0.63 -12.47
N GLU A 530 7.86 0.42 -13.02
CA GLU A 530 6.76 -0.24 -12.29
C GLU A 530 7.10 -1.68 -11.93
N GLU A 531 7.77 -2.42 -12.83
CA GLU A 531 8.18 -3.82 -12.65
C GLU A 531 9.71 -3.95 -12.84
N PRO A 532 10.50 -3.79 -11.75
CA PRO A 532 11.97 -3.79 -11.86
C PRO A 532 12.53 -5.10 -12.45
N GLY A 533 13.35 -4.97 -13.51
CA GLY A 533 13.99 -6.07 -14.23
C GLY A 533 13.15 -6.70 -15.33
N LYS A 534 11.91 -6.27 -15.54
CA LYS A 534 11.03 -6.87 -16.56
C LYS A 534 11.43 -6.45 -17.97
N GLU A 535 11.70 -5.15 -18.16
CA GLU A 535 12.08 -4.61 -19.48
C GLU A 535 13.61 -4.56 -19.65
N SER A 536 14.34 -4.25 -18.60
CA SER A 536 15.80 -4.12 -18.60
C SER A 536 16.55 -5.45 -18.58
N GLY A 537 15.90 -6.54 -18.16
CA GLY A 537 16.54 -7.85 -17.92
C GLY A 537 17.30 -7.91 -16.60
N ASP A 538 17.70 -6.76 -16.01
CA ASP A 538 18.34 -6.66 -14.72
C ASP A 538 17.74 -5.52 -13.90
N TYR A 539 17.12 -5.85 -12.75
CA TYR A 539 16.46 -4.88 -11.88
C TYR A 539 17.40 -3.82 -11.29
N LEU A 540 18.71 -4.09 -11.22
CA LEU A 540 19.70 -3.12 -10.75
C LEU A 540 19.85 -1.93 -11.72
N MET A 541 19.56 -2.13 -12.99
CA MET A 541 19.56 -1.05 -14.00
C MET A 541 18.39 -0.08 -13.83
N ASP A 542 17.36 -0.51 -13.13
CA ASP A 542 16.15 0.27 -12.88
C ASP A 542 16.20 1.07 -11.58
N LEU A 543 17.34 1.05 -10.86
CA LEU A 543 17.53 1.81 -9.63
C LEU A 543 17.38 3.32 -9.87
N ASN A 544 16.72 3.99 -8.95
CA ASN A 544 16.59 5.44 -8.94
C ASN A 544 17.85 6.07 -8.29
N PRO A 545 18.73 6.71 -9.06
CA PRO A 545 19.95 7.34 -8.52
C PRO A 545 19.62 8.53 -7.59
N HIS A 546 18.39 9.05 -7.63
CA HIS A 546 17.90 10.14 -6.79
C HIS A 546 16.94 9.65 -5.70
N SER A 547 17.01 8.37 -5.34
CA SER A 547 16.17 7.78 -4.28
C SER A 547 16.44 8.31 -2.88
N LEU A 548 17.54 9.03 -2.69
CA LEU A 548 17.92 9.74 -1.46
C LEU A 548 18.57 11.08 -1.80
N GLU A 549 17.96 12.18 -1.32
CA GLU A 549 18.56 13.51 -1.25
C GLU A 549 18.80 13.86 0.22
N VAL A 550 20.03 14.20 0.54
CA VAL A 550 20.41 14.64 1.89
C VAL A 550 20.48 16.15 1.91
N ILE A 551 19.68 16.78 2.77
CA ILE A 551 19.67 18.23 2.95
C ILE A 551 20.33 18.57 4.28
N GLU A 552 21.45 19.28 4.21
CA GLU A 552 22.16 19.81 5.37
C GLU A 552 21.63 21.19 5.73
N ASN A 553 21.83 21.60 6.97
CA ASN A 553 21.49 22.95 7.47
C ASN A 553 20.00 23.32 7.40
N VAL A 554 19.11 22.35 7.47
CA VAL A 554 17.67 22.59 7.68
C VAL A 554 17.48 23.28 9.03
N VAL A 555 16.58 24.26 9.09
CA VAL A 555 16.31 25.00 10.34
C VAL A 555 14.93 24.63 10.87
N LEU A 556 14.89 24.05 12.05
CA LEU A 556 13.66 23.66 12.76
C LEU A 556 13.24 24.74 13.77
N GLU A 557 11.97 24.90 14.02
CA GLU A 557 11.48 25.62 15.19
C GLU A 557 11.89 24.92 16.49
N ALA A 558 12.11 25.67 17.56
CA ALA A 558 12.65 25.18 18.84
C ALA A 558 11.82 24.06 19.46
N SER A 559 10.50 24.06 19.31
CA SER A 559 9.62 23.05 19.89
C SER A 559 9.91 21.63 19.37
N VAL A 560 10.22 21.51 18.08
CA VAL A 560 10.59 20.23 17.46
C VAL A 560 11.88 19.67 18.03
N ALA A 561 12.87 20.56 18.22
CA ALA A 561 14.16 20.15 18.79
C ALA A 561 14.01 19.72 20.26
N THR A 562 13.18 20.41 21.04
CA THR A 562 12.88 20.04 22.43
C THR A 562 12.25 18.65 22.50
N ASP A 563 11.20 18.40 21.73
CA ASP A 563 10.52 17.10 21.71
C ASP A 563 11.49 15.98 21.23
N ALA A 564 12.38 16.28 20.26
CA ALA A 564 13.36 15.32 19.77
C ALA A 564 14.40 14.96 20.87
N LEU A 565 14.86 15.94 21.63
CA LEU A 565 15.78 15.69 22.74
C LEU A 565 15.11 14.89 23.88
N GLU A 566 13.83 15.17 24.16
CA GLU A 566 13.06 14.43 25.16
C GLU A 566 12.88 12.96 24.77
N ILE A 567 12.56 12.65 23.51
CA ILE A 567 12.41 11.27 23.08
C ILE A 567 13.75 10.53 23.07
N LEU A 568 14.84 11.16 22.65
CA LEU A 568 16.18 10.57 22.70
C LEU A 568 16.62 10.28 24.14
N ASP A 569 16.32 11.18 25.09
CA ASP A 569 16.58 10.97 26.52
C ASP A 569 15.74 9.81 27.07
N LYS A 570 14.44 9.72 26.74
CA LYS A 570 13.57 8.59 27.11
C LYS A 570 14.12 7.27 26.58
N ILE A 571 14.51 7.21 25.30
CA ILE A 571 15.08 6.01 24.68
C ILE A 571 16.34 5.57 25.42
N SER A 572 17.20 6.51 25.80
CA SER A 572 18.46 6.18 26.53
C SER A 572 18.25 5.61 27.93
N LYS A 573 17.08 5.85 28.57
CA LYS A 573 16.74 5.45 29.95
C LYS A 573 15.73 4.32 30.01
N SER A 574 15.09 3.96 28.91
CA SER A 574 14.02 2.95 28.88
C SER A 574 14.59 1.54 28.69
N GLU A 575 14.07 0.60 29.45
CA GLU A 575 14.27 -0.84 29.21
C GLU A 575 13.37 -1.35 28.07
N GLU A 576 12.28 -0.64 27.78
CA GLU A 576 11.41 -0.93 26.65
C GLU A 576 12.00 -0.36 25.35
N LYS A 577 11.93 -1.13 24.28
CA LYS A 577 12.40 -0.70 22.97
C LYS A 577 11.50 0.37 22.38
N LEU A 578 11.91 1.62 22.50
CA LEU A 578 11.29 2.78 21.87
C LEU A 578 12.03 3.11 20.56
N TYR A 579 11.29 3.60 19.58
CA TYR A 579 11.86 3.96 18.28
C TYR A 579 11.86 5.48 18.12
N PRO A 580 12.98 6.11 17.72
CA PRO A 580 13.01 7.54 17.41
C PRO A 580 11.94 7.94 16.39
N SER A 581 11.69 7.08 15.42
CA SER A 581 10.69 7.29 14.37
C SER A 581 9.23 7.36 14.85
N SER A 582 8.97 7.07 16.13
CA SER A 582 7.67 7.35 16.76
C SER A 582 7.40 8.85 16.91
N LEU A 583 8.46 9.69 16.95
CA LEU A 583 8.33 11.13 16.87
C LEU A 583 8.25 11.58 15.43
N SER A 584 7.06 12.02 15.01
CA SER A 584 6.81 12.45 13.65
C SER A 584 6.03 13.76 13.61
N TYR A 585 6.24 14.52 12.53
CA TYR A 585 5.63 15.83 12.30
C TYR A 585 5.14 15.97 10.87
N GLN A 586 4.14 16.80 10.67
CA GLN A 586 3.97 17.46 9.40
C GLN A 586 4.81 18.74 9.43
N PHE A 587 5.93 18.77 8.69
CA PHE A 587 6.57 20.04 8.38
C PHE A 587 5.70 20.77 7.36
N GLU A 588 5.12 21.89 7.80
CA GLU A 588 4.09 22.58 7.07
C GLU A 588 4.52 22.89 5.64
N ARG A 589 3.66 22.54 4.67
CA ARG A 589 3.88 22.72 3.23
C ARG A 589 4.98 21.82 2.61
N SER A 590 5.73 21.05 3.42
CA SER A 590 6.88 20.27 2.95
C SER A 590 6.60 18.75 2.89
N GLY A 591 5.92 18.19 3.89
CA GLY A 591 5.66 16.76 3.97
C GLY A 591 5.52 16.24 5.39
N TYR A 592 5.52 14.91 5.52
CA TYR A 592 5.59 14.25 6.82
C TYR A 592 6.99 13.71 7.06
N PHE A 593 7.51 13.96 8.25
CA PHE A 593 8.88 13.64 8.64
C PHE A 593 8.88 12.96 9.99
N ALA A 594 9.82 12.04 10.19
CA ALA A 594 10.03 11.33 11.44
C ALA A 594 11.50 11.38 11.85
N LEU A 595 11.78 11.33 13.16
CA LEU A 595 13.13 11.33 13.68
C LEU A 595 13.85 10.04 13.32
N ASP A 596 15.05 10.13 12.72
CA ASP A 596 15.86 8.97 12.35
C ASP A 596 16.58 8.37 13.56
N GLU A 597 16.85 7.08 13.52
CA GLU A 597 17.64 6.39 14.56
C GLU A 597 19.10 6.86 14.63
N ALA A 598 19.62 7.48 13.57
CA ALA A 598 20.94 8.10 13.58
C ALA A 598 20.97 9.49 14.27
N ALA A 599 19.83 9.99 14.73
CA ALA A 599 19.77 11.26 15.45
C ALA A 599 20.48 11.16 16.81
N THR A 600 21.21 12.21 17.14
CA THR A 600 21.89 12.38 18.43
C THR A 600 21.49 13.72 19.04
N PRO A 601 21.70 13.95 20.35
CA PRO A 601 21.45 15.25 20.95
C PRO A 601 22.21 16.42 20.32
N THR A 602 23.33 16.16 19.66
CA THR A 602 24.16 17.18 18.97
C THR A 602 23.85 17.33 17.50
N GLN A 603 23.21 16.32 16.88
CA GLN A 603 22.86 16.33 15.46
C GLN A 603 21.52 15.62 15.25
N LEU A 604 20.46 16.38 15.14
CA LEU A 604 19.15 15.86 14.80
C LEU A 604 19.10 15.48 13.31
N VAL A 605 18.48 14.33 13.02
CA VAL A 605 18.28 13.81 11.66
C VAL A 605 16.82 13.43 11.52
N PHE A 606 16.16 13.93 10.47
CA PHE A 606 14.78 13.59 10.15
C PHE A 606 14.68 12.92 8.78
N ASN A 607 13.83 11.91 8.67
CA ASN A 607 13.51 11.22 7.43
C ASN A 607 12.18 11.71 6.88
N ARG A 608 12.13 12.04 5.59
CA ARG A 608 10.85 12.26 4.91
C ARG A 608 10.12 10.92 4.75
N VAL A 609 8.99 10.79 5.43
CA VAL A 609 8.13 9.61 5.35
C VAL A 609 7.36 9.61 4.03
N VAL A 610 6.66 10.72 3.75
CA VAL A 610 5.86 10.89 2.55
C VAL A 610 5.63 12.37 2.26
N THR A 611 5.46 12.72 0.98
CA THR A 611 5.06 14.06 0.53
C THR A 611 3.61 14.37 0.86
N LEU A 612 3.20 15.65 0.88
CA LEU A 612 1.80 16.06 1.11
C LEU A 612 0.85 15.63 -0.02
N ARG A 613 1.36 15.50 -1.22
CA ARG A 613 0.63 15.09 -2.44
C ARG A 613 1.53 14.17 -3.24
N ASP A 614 0.94 13.30 -4.03
CA ASP A 614 1.73 12.50 -4.97
C ASP A 614 2.31 13.41 -6.07
N THR A 615 3.64 13.45 -6.14
CA THR A 615 4.40 14.22 -7.14
C THR A 615 5.21 13.29 -8.06
N TRP A 616 5.14 11.96 -7.84
CA TRP A 616 6.00 10.99 -8.50
C TRP A 616 5.89 11.01 -10.03
N ILE A 617 4.68 11.11 -10.59
CA ILE A 617 4.44 11.06 -12.05
C ILE A 617 5.16 12.23 -12.74
N VAL A 618 5.02 13.44 -12.21
CA VAL A 618 5.63 14.66 -12.77
C VAL A 618 7.15 14.61 -12.67
N GLU A 619 7.69 14.16 -11.54
CA GLU A 619 9.14 14.08 -11.32
C GLU A 619 9.78 12.95 -12.14
N SER A 620 9.13 11.81 -12.29
CA SER A 620 9.66 10.67 -13.06
C SER A 620 9.70 10.98 -14.56
N GLU A 621 8.74 11.69 -15.10
CA GLU A 621 8.77 12.15 -16.50
C GLU A 621 9.88 13.15 -16.74
N ASN A 622 10.09 14.11 -15.84
CA ASN A 622 11.19 15.08 -15.91
C ASN A 622 12.55 14.38 -15.81
N LYS A 623 12.73 13.43 -14.89
CA LYS A 623 13.98 12.66 -14.73
C LYS A 623 14.29 11.79 -15.96
N LYS A 624 13.29 11.20 -16.61
CA LYS A 624 13.48 10.45 -17.88
C LYS A 624 13.94 11.37 -19.03
N VAL A 625 13.43 12.57 -19.09
CA VAL A 625 13.85 13.58 -20.10
C VAL A 625 15.29 14.01 -19.87
N GLU A 626 15.73 14.22 -18.64
CA GLU A 626 17.11 14.57 -18.31
C GLU A 626 18.12 13.44 -18.61
N GLN A 627 17.78 12.19 -18.36
CA GLN A 627 18.63 11.03 -18.71
C GLN A 627 18.75 10.84 -20.21
N GLN A 628 17.67 10.99 -20.97
CA GLN A 628 17.71 10.92 -22.42
C GLN A 628 18.47 12.09 -23.07
N SER A 629 18.51 13.25 -22.41
CA SER A 629 19.28 14.41 -22.87
C SER A 629 20.79 14.23 -22.65
N ARG A 630 21.20 13.50 -21.61
CA ARG A 630 22.62 13.18 -21.34
C ARG A 630 23.19 12.08 -22.23
N SER A 631 22.35 11.17 -22.73
CA SER A 631 22.78 10.08 -23.61
C SER A 631 22.81 10.42 -25.11
N ARG A 632 22.26 11.57 -25.50
CA ARG A 632 22.25 12.07 -26.90
C ARG A 632 22.94 13.42 -26.99
N GLY A 633 24.27 13.39 -27.13
CA GLY A 633 25.03 14.57 -27.55
C GLY A 633 24.61 15.00 -28.97
N GLY A 634 23.99 16.17 -29.09
CA GLY A 634 23.86 16.93 -30.32
C GLY A 634 22.59 16.68 -31.14
N ALA A 635 21.54 17.45 -30.87
CA ALA A 635 20.70 18.21 -31.80
C ALA A 635 19.52 18.80 -31.02
N LYS A 636 19.49 20.10 -30.87
CA LYS A 636 18.34 20.84 -30.35
C LYS A 636 17.14 20.62 -31.28
N LYS A 637 16.22 19.71 -30.90
CA LYS A 637 14.84 19.80 -31.32
C LYS A 637 14.07 20.41 -30.15
N THR A 638 13.52 21.58 -30.42
CA THR A 638 12.55 22.24 -29.54
C THR A 638 11.39 21.25 -29.32
N VAL A 639 11.38 20.59 -28.16
CA VAL A 639 10.20 19.85 -27.71
C VAL A 639 9.27 20.92 -27.16
N VAL A 640 8.22 21.18 -27.88
CA VAL A 640 7.04 21.87 -27.37
C VAL A 640 6.56 21.02 -26.19
N VAL A 641 6.76 21.54 -24.96
CA VAL A 641 6.08 21.05 -23.77
C VAL A 641 4.61 21.20 -24.08
N ALA A 642 3.90 20.10 -24.23
CA ALA A 642 2.44 20.12 -24.27
C ALA A 642 2.02 20.75 -22.93
N GLU A 643 1.56 21.99 -22.97
CA GLU A 643 0.84 22.61 -21.89
C GLU A 643 -0.19 21.60 -21.37
N GLU A 644 -0.36 21.49 -20.05
CA GLU A 644 -1.50 20.82 -19.42
C GLU A 644 -2.74 21.42 -20.07
N GLY A 645 -3.30 20.71 -21.07
CA GLY A 645 -4.52 21.09 -21.74
C GLY A 645 -5.56 21.29 -20.67
N GLU A 646 -6.25 22.41 -20.69
CA GLU A 646 -7.31 22.72 -19.74
C GLU A 646 -8.23 21.50 -19.69
N VAL A 647 -8.48 20.94 -18.51
CA VAL A 647 -9.37 19.77 -18.28
C VAL A 647 -10.71 19.95 -18.99
N PHE A 648 -11.11 21.21 -19.24
CA PHE A 648 -12.28 21.60 -20.00
C PHE A 648 -12.19 21.37 -21.53
N GLU A 649 -11.02 21.17 -22.11
CA GLU A 649 -10.89 20.78 -23.54
C GLU A 649 -10.94 19.27 -23.68
N ASP A 650 -10.49 18.52 -22.67
CA ASP A 650 -10.49 17.06 -22.65
C ASP A 650 -11.92 16.47 -22.59
N ILE A 651 -12.94 17.20 -22.08
CA ILE A 651 -14.34 16.70 -21.98
C ILE A 651 -14.98 16.38 -23.33
N LEU A 652 -14.46 16.90 -24.40
CA LEU A 652 -15.00 16.72 -25.75
C LEU A 652 -14.38 15.51 -26.47
N ARG A 653 -13.36 14.86 -25.92
CA ARG A 653 -12.69 13.70 -26.50
C ARG A 653 -13.45 12.38 -26.34
N PRO A 654 -14.14 12.09 -25.20
CA PRO A 654 -15.06 10.96 -25.11
C PRO A 654 -16.29 11.17 -25.97
N ALA A 655 -16.70 10.14 -26.71
CA ALA A 655 -17.93 10.17 -27.48
C ALA A 655 -19.13 9.80 -26.59
N LEU A 656 -19.68 10.79 -25.90
CA LEU A 656 -20.91 10.67 -25.13
C LEU A 656 -22.08 10.77 -26.08
N ARG A 657 -22.92 9.71 -26.17
CA ARG A 657 -24.07 9.66 -27.08
C ARG A 657 -25.37 9.37 -26.39
N ALA A 658 -26.46 9.95 -26.90
CA ALA A 658 -27.80 9.52 -26.57
C ALA A 658 -28.04 8.11 -27.13
N ALA A 659 -28.56 7.23 -26.31
CA ALA A 659 -28.74 5.81 -26.62
C ALA A 659 -30.03 5.26 -25.99
N THR A 660 -30.60 4.19 -26.58
CA THR A 660 -31.80 3.53 -26.05
C THR A 660 -31.49 2.09 -25.65
N ILE A 661 -31.90 1.68 -24.44
CA ILE A 661 -31.77 0.29 -23.98
C ILE A 661 -32.89 -0.54 -24.64
N LEU A 662 -32.50 -1.51 -25.49
CA LEU A 662 -33.44 -2.34 -26.25
C LEU A 662 -33.82 -3.63 -25.51
N ASP A 663 -32.85 -4.27 -24.85
CA ASP A 663 -33.02 -5.54 -24.16
C ASP A 663 -32.11 -5.61 -22.94
N VAL A 664 -32.55 -6.37 -21.91
CA VAL A 664 -31.81 -6.54 -20.64
C VAL A 664 -31.92 -7.97 -20.19
N GLN A 665 -30.76 -8.60 -19.95
CA GLN A 665 -30.66 -9.98 -19.46
C GLN A 665 -29.71 -10.06 -18.25
N PRO A 666 -29.93 -10.96 -17.30
CA PRO A 666 -28.98 -11.21 -16.21
C PRO A 666 -27.68 -11.80 -16.82
N HIS A 667 -26.54 -11.46 -16.22
CA HIS A 667 -25.27 -12.03 -16.64
C HIS A 667 -25.19 -13.51 -16.19
N PRO A 668 -24.80 -14.46 -17.09
CA PRO A 668 -24.84 -15.90 -16.78
C PRO A 668 -23.87 -16.32 -15.64
N GLU A 669 -22.83 -15.55 -15.37
CA GLU A 669 -21.78 -15.89 -14.38
C GLU A 669 -21.63 -14.83 -13.25
N ALA A 670 -22.56 -13.85 -13.15
CA ALA A 670 -22.43 -12.80 -12.14
C ALA A 670 -23.76 -12.15 -11.77
N ASP A 671 -24.25 -12.41 -10.58
CA ASP A 671 -25.55 -11.89 -10.08
C ASP A 671 -25.63 -10.35 -9.94
N THR A 672 -24.50 -9.67 -9.91
CA THR A 672 -24.39 -8.21 -9.79
C THR A 672 -24.37 -7.50 -11.14
N LEU A 673 -24.27 -8.23 -12.27
CA LEU A 673 -24.13 -7.70 -13.60
C LEU A 673 -25.39 -7.95 -14.44
N LEU A 674 -25.72 -6.96 -15.30
CA LEU A 674 -26.69 -7.10 -16.38
C LEU A 674 -26.02 -7.00 -17.74
N VAL A 675 -26.49 -7.75 -18.70
CA VAL A 675 -26.13 -7.67 -20.12
C VAL A 675 -27.22 -6.93 -20.86
N LEU A 676 -26.89 -5.78 -21.44
CA LEU A 676 -27.83 -4.91 -22.11
C LEU A 676 -27.54 -4.87 -23.62
N LYS A 677 -28.58 -4.78 -24.41
CA LYS A 677 -28.51 -4.38 -25.83
C LYS A 677 -28.91 -2.92 -25.93
N VAL A 678 -28.01 -2.10 -26.46
CA VAL A 678 -28.17 -0.63 -26.46
C VAL A 678 -27.98 -0.11 -27.87
N ASP A 679 -28.99 0.61 -28.39
CA ASP A 679 -28.94 1.34 -29.65
C ASP A 679 -28.24 2.69 -29.44
N CYS A 680 -27.02 2.82 -29.96
CA CYS A 680 -26.20 4.03 -29.88
C CYS A 680 -26.23 4.87 -31.17
N GLY A 681 -27.16 4.57 -32.13
CA GLY A 681 -27.27 5.27 -33.40
C GLY A 681 -26.16 4.94 -34.40
N ASP A 682 -25.58 3.76 -34.34
CA ASP A 682 -24.55 3.32 -35.28
C ASP A 682 -25.18 3.02 -36.67
N THR A 683 -24.73 3.71 -37.73
CA THR A 683 -25.36 3.71 -39.06
C THR A 683 -24.83 2.67 -40.03
N SER A 684 -23.91 1.78 -39.66
CA SER A 684 -23.28 0.85 -40.58
C SER A 684 -23.15 -0.57 -40.08
N GLY A 685 -23.78 -1.53 -40.76
CA GLY A 685 -23.54 -2.96 -40.64
C GLY A 685 -24.65 -3.77 -39.96
N ALA A 686 -24.55 -5.10 -40.01
CA ALA A 686 -25.53 -6.09 -39.56
C ALA A 686 -25.81 -6.11 -38.03
N GLN A 687 -25.25 -5.19 -37.23
CA GLN A 687 -25.52 -5.01 -35.81
C GLN A 687 -25.91 -3.56 -35.51
N SER A 688 -27.20 -3.31 -35.42
CA SER A 688 -27.75 -1.99 -35.03
C SER A 688 -27.64 -1.68 -33.54
N SER A 689 -27.13 -2.57 -32.71
CA SER A 689 -27.01 -2.39 -31.25
C SER A 689 -25.71 -2.90 -30.70
N ARG A 690 -25.21 -2.24 -29.62
CA ARG A 690 -24.01 -2.65 -28.88
C ARG A 690 -24.37 -3.50 -27.67
N THR A 691 -23.51 -4.46 -27.31
CA THR A 691 -23.62 -5.16 -26.06
C THR A 691 -22.92 -4.33 -24.97
N VAL A 692 -23.59 -4.09 -23.85
CA VAL A 692 -23.06 -3.37 -22.70
C VAL A 692 -23.25 -4.23 -21.45
N VAL A 693 -22.19 -4.39 -20.65
CA VAL A 693 -22.25 -5.08 -19.36
C VAL A 693 -22.18 -4.02 -18.25
N ALA A 694 -23.16 -4.00 -17.34
CA ALA A 694 -23.29 -2.98 -16.31
C ALA A 694 -23.54 -3.58 -14.93
N GLY A 695 -22.88 -3.05 -13.88
CA GLY A 695 -22.96 -3.49 -12.48
C GLY A 695 -24.18 -2.91 -11.74
N ILE A 696 -25.38 -3.07 -12.29
CA ILE A 696 -26.61 -2.45 -11.77
C ILE A 696 -27.71 -3.46 -11.46
N ALA A 697 -27.44 -4.76 -11.47
CA ALA A 697 -28.44 -5.83 -11.33
C ALA A 697 -29.24 -5.74 -10.01
N ASN A 698 -28.57 -5.44 -8.90
CA ASN A 698 -29.21 -5.34 -7.58
C ASN A 698 -29.71 -3.92 -7.24
N LYS A 699 -29.55 -2.96 -8.15
CA LYS A 699 -29.81 -1.54 -7.90
C LYS A 699 -30.98 -0.99 -8.72
N ILE A 700 -31.25 -1.54 -9.92
CA ILE A 700 -32.33 -1.12 -10.81
C ILE A 700 -33.06 -2.36 -11.33
N ARG A 701 -34.39 -2.36 -11.29
CA ARG A 701 -35.19 -3.48 -11.81
C ARG A 701 -35.06 -3.55 -13.34
N MET A 702 -34.88 -4.76 -13.88
CA MET A 702 -34.68 -4.98 -15.32
C MET A 702 -35.82 -4.39 -16.17
N ASN A 703 -37.07 -4.56 -15.75
CA ASN A 703 -38.24 -4.04 -16.45
C ASN A 703 -38.27 -2.51 -16.53
N ASP A 704 -37.57 -1.83 -15.61
CA ASP A 704 -37.51 -0.37 -15.57
C ASP A 704 -36.39 0.18 -16.47
N LEU A 705 -35.57 -0.67 -17.09
CA LEU A 705 -34.46 -0.30 -17.96
C LEU A 705 -34.83 -0.33 -19.44
N ILE A 706 -35.71 -1.28 -19.85
CA ILE A 706 -36.07 -1.45 -21.28
C ILE A 706 -36.81 -0.22 -21.77
N GLY A 707 -36.41 0.29 -22.93
CA GLY A 707 -36.95 1.48 -23.57
C GLY A 707 -36.44 2.81 -23.04
N LYS A 708 -35.65 2.82 -21.92
CA LYS A 708 -35.07 4.08 -21.40
C LYS A 708 -34.02 4.66 -22.35
N LYS A 709 -34.08 5.98 -22.50
CA LYS A 709 -33.03 6.78 -23.13
C LYS A 709 -31.99 7.21 -22.11
N VAL A 710 -30.74 6.91 -22.43
CA VAL A 710 -29.60 7.03 -21.52
C VAL A 710 -28.37 7.64 -22.22
N VAL A 711 -27.34 7.99 -21.45
CA VAL A 711 -26.05 8.42 -22.00
C VAL A 711 -25.09 7.25 -22.05
N ALA A 712 -24.53 6.97 -23.23
CA ALA A 712 -23.52 5.94 -23.46
C ALA A 712 -22.18 6.55 -23.92
N VAL A 713 -21.07 6.08 -23.37
CA VAL A 713 -19.71 6.37 -23.84
C VAL A 713 -19.32 5.31 -24.88
N THR A 714 -19.14 5.71 -26.12
CA THR A 714 -19.10 4.78 -27.27
C THR A 714 -17.74 4.59 -27.90
N ASN A 715 -16.73 5.37 -27.53
CA ASN A 715 -15.37 5.30 -28.07
C ASN A 715 -14.30 4.82 -27.09
N LEU A 716 -14.69 4.22 -25.97
CA LEU A 716 -13.76 3.50 -25.11
C LEU A 716 -13.39 2.14 -25.73
N LYS A 717 -12.16 1.65 -25.45
CA LYS A 717 -11.74 0.31 -25.85
C LYS A 717 -12.71 -0.74 -25.25
N PRO A 718 -13.27 -1.68 -26.06
CA PRO A 718 -14.10 -2.75 -25.54
C PRO A 718 -13.41 -3.55 -24.44
N ALA A 719 -14.14 -3.89 -23.36
CA ALA A 719 -13.61 -4.61 -22.22
C ALA A 719 -14.41 -5.90 -21.97
N LYS A 720 -13.71 -7.02 -21.67
CA LYS A 720 -14.36 -8.27 -21.29
C LYS A 720 -14.67 -8.26 -19.79
N MET A 721 -15.96 -8.44 -19.46
CA MET A 721 -16.46 -8.55 -18.09
C MET A 721 -17.05 -9.96 -17.91
N ARG A 722 -16.40 -10.81 -17.13
CA ARG A 722 -16.80 -12.20 -16.89
C ARG A 722 -17.14 -12.96 -18.20
N GLY A 723 -16.25 -12.87 -19.20
CA GLY A 723 -16.41 -13.58 -20.47
C GLY A 723 -17.20 -12.83 -21.56
N ILE A 724 -18.05 -11.85 -21.23
CA ILE A 724 -18.86 -11.07 -22.19
C ILE A 724 -18.15 -9.75 -22.50
N GLU A 725 -18.05 -9.40 -23.79
CA GLU A 725 -17.43 -8.16 -24.24
C GLU A 725 -18.41 -6.98 -24.14
N SER A 726 -18.09 -5.98 -23.32
CA SER A 726 -18.79 -4.70 -23.26
C SER A 726 -18.23 -3.73 -24.28
N GLN A 727 -19.08 -3.23 -25.19
CA GLN A 727 -18.71 -2.38 -26.34
C GLN A 727 -19.00 -0.88 -26.11
N ALA A 728 -19.56 -0.54 -24.98
CA ALA A 728 -19.81 0.83 -24.52
C ALA A 728 -19.98 0.84 -23.00
N MET A 729 -20.06 2.02 -22.39
CA MET A 729 -20.27 2.22 -20.96
C MET A 729 -21.48 3.15 -20.78
N LEU A 730 -22.40 2.79 -19.88
CA LEU A 730 -23.52 3.68 -19.48
C LEU A 730 -23.10 4.59 -18.34
N LEU A 731 -23.52 5.84 -18.34
CA LEU A 731 -23.29 6.77 -17.25
C LEU A 731 -24.45 6.75 -16.25
N ALA A 732 -24.10 6.64 -14.97
CA ALA A 732 -25.05 6.62 -13.86
C ALA A 732 -24.58 7.51 -12.71
N ALA A 733 -25.53 8.16 -12.01
CA ALA A 733 -25.26 8.91 -10.79
C ALA A 733 -25.40 8.02 -9.56
N SER A 734 -24.54 8.23 -8.55
CA SER A 734 -24.59 7.56 -7.25
C SER A 734 -23.99 8.43 -6.13
N ASN A 735 -24.43 8.23 -4.89
CA ASN A 735 -23.87 8.90 -3.70
C ASN A 735 -22.66 8.17 -3.09
N GLY A 736 -21.83 7.52 -3.94
CA GLY A 736 -20.63 6.77 -3.56
C GLY A 736 -20.74 5.29 -3.94
N GLU A 737 -19.60 4.58 -3.92
CA GLU A 737 -19.52 3.18 -4.37
C GLU A 737 -20.39 2.20 -3.56
N MET A 738 -20.67 2.52 -2.31
CA MET A 738 -21.51 1.72 -1.40
C MET A 738 -22.98 2.15 -1.39
N SER A 739 -23.40 3.12 -2.21
CA SER A 739 -24.80 3.56 -2.26
C SER A 739 -25.69 2.51 -2.95
N ASP A 740 -26.77 2.12 -2.29
CA ASP A 740 -27.80 1.27 -2.89
C ASP A 740 -28.62 2.01 -3.95
N THR A 741 -28.53 3.33 -4.02
CA THR A 741 -29.28 4.16 -4.97
C THR A 741 -28.37 4.54 -6.15
N VAL A 742 -28.71 4.07 -7.33
CA VAL A 742 -28.08 4.39 -8.62
C VAL A 742 -29.15 4.83 -9.61
N GLU A 743 -28.91 5.95 -10.30
CA GLU A 743 -29.82 6.48 -11.32
C GLU A 743 -29.09 6.68 -12.64
N LEU A 744 -29.60 6.10 -13.73
CA LEU A 744 -29.06 6.35 -15.08
C LEU A 744 -29.34 7.80 -15.51
N LEU A 745 -28.40 8.39 -16.24
CA LEU A 745 -28.59 9.70 -16.85
C LEU A 745 -29.68 9.61 -17.90
N ALA A 746 -30.80 10.29 -17.68
CA ALA A 746 -31.96 10.29 -18.57
C ALA A 746 -31.79 11.36 -19.67
N VAL A 747 -31.94 10.90 -20.89
CA VAL A 747 -31.99 11.76 -22.09
C VAL A 747 -33.46 11.96 -22.48
N PRO A 748 -33.90 13.19 -22.89
CA PRO A 748 -35.25 13.40 -23.33
C PRO A 748 -35.64 12.51 -24.54
N ASP A 749 -36.89 12.00 -24.56
CA ASP A 749 -37.34 11.04 -25.58
C ASP A 749 -37.32 11.57 -27.02
N SER A 750 -37.41 12.90 -27.20
CA SER A 750 -37.30 13.55 -28.50
C SER A 750 -35.93 13.51 -29.15
N VAL A 751 -34.86 13.19 -28.38
CA VAL A 751 -33.50 13.22 -28.87
C VAL A 751 -33.19 11.94 -29.68
N PRO A 752 -32.67 12.03 -30.92
CA PRO A 752 -32.34 10.83 -31.70
C PRO A 752 -31.17 10.05 -31.09
N ASN A 753 -31.20 8.70 -31.22
CA ASN A 753 -30.08 7.87 -30.85
C ASN A 753 -28.85 8.24 -31.69
N GLY A 754 -27.67 8.24 -31.07
CA GLY A 754 -26.39 8.62 -31.68
C GLY A 754 -26.08 10.12 -31.60
N GLU A 755 -27.00 10.97 -31.15
CA GLU A 755 -26.71 12.38 -30.92
C GLU A 755 -25.59 12.53 -29.89
N LEU A 756 -24.54 13.28 -30.24
CA LEU A 756 -23.45 13.61 -29.33
C LEU A 756 -23.90 14.62 -28.27
N ILE A 757 -23.63 14.29 -27.01
CA ILE A 757 -23.87 15.18 -25.87
C ILE A 757 -22.94 16.40 -26.00
N SER A 758 -23.47 17.58 -25.83
CA SER A 758 -22.76 18.83 -25.81
C SER A 758 -22.61 19.38 -24.39
N PHE A 759 -21.69 20.30 -24.23
CA PHE A 759 -21.47 20.99 -22.96
C PHE A 759 -21.75 22.46 -23.12
N GLU A 760 -22.55 23.02 -22.24
CA GLU A 760 -22.98 24.42 -22.30
C GLU A 760 -21.77 25.37 -22.37
N GLY A 761 -21.78 26.29 -23.36
CA GLY A 761 -20.70 27.24 -23.56
C GLY A 761 -19.42 26.67 -24.25
N LYS A 762 -19.43 25.41 -24.68
CA LYS A 762 -18.31 24.78 -25.38
C LYS A 762 -18.64 24.54 -26.86
N ALA A 763 -17.66 24.84 -27.72
CA ALA A 763 -17.83 24.54 -29.16
C ALA A 763 -17.77 23.01 -29.36
N ARG A 764 -18.59 22.48 -30.26
CA ARG A 764 -18.53 21.04 -30.65
C ARG A 764 -17.24 20.75 -31.39
N ILE A 765 -16.51 19.72 -30.95
CA ILE A 765 -15.42 19.13 -31.71
C ILE A 765 -15.71 17.66 -31.99
N THR A 766 -15.03 17.08 -32.96
CA THR A 766 -15.14 15.64 -33.26
C THR A 766 -14.45 14.85 -32.15
N PRO A 767 -15.16 13.95 -31.45
CA PRO A 767 -14.53 13.06 -30.44
C PRO A 767 -13.43 12.19 -31.07
N ASP A 768 -12.55 11.64 -30.22
CA ASP A 768 -11.54 10.66 -30.65
C ASP A 768 -12.22 9.44 -31.32
N GLU A 769 -11.62 8.86 -32.36
CA GLU A 769 -12.20 7.66 -32.99
C GLU A 769 -12.30 6.50 -31.99
N MET A 770 -11.24 6.24 -31.25
CA MET A 770 -11.22 5.23 -30.17
C MET A 770 -10.14 5.58 -29.13
N MET A 771 -10.55 5.65 -27.87
CA MET A 771 -9.69 5.92 -26.74
C MET A 771 -9.04 4.60 -26.24
N LYS A 772 -7.96 4.15 -26.93
CA LYS A 772 -7.27 2.87 -26.63
C LYS A 772 -5.86 3.03 -26.10
N SER A 773 -5.23 4.20 -26.26
CA SER A 773 -3.88 4.46 -25.74
C SER A 773 -3.90 4.72 -24.23
N LYS A 774 -2.80 4.43 -23.53
CA LYS A 774 -2.67 4.74 -22.09
C LYS A 774 -2.92 6.24 -21.80
N GLY A 775 -2.50 7.13 -22.69
CA GLY A 775 -2.76 8.57 -22.59
C GLY A 775 -4.25 8.93 -22.72
N ALA A 776 -4.95 8.35 -23.70
CA ALA A 776 -6.38 8.58 -23.90
C ALA A 776 -7.22 8.04 -22.73
N LEU A 777 -6.86 6.90 -22.15
CA LEU A 777 -7.53 6.36 -20.97
C LEU A 777 -7.33 7.26 -19.72
N LYS A 778 -6.13 7.82 -19.54
CA LYS A 778 -5.89 8.83 -18.48
C LYS A 778 -6.74 10.10 -18.65
N VAL A 779 -6.99 10.51 -19.91
CA VAL A 779 -7.94 11.61 -20.20
C VAL A 779 -9.34 11.21 -19.75
N TRP A 780 -9.80 9.99 -20.10
CA TRP A 780 -11.09 9.49 -19.65
C TRP A 780 -11.21 9.49 -18.11
N ASP A 781 -10.23 9.03 -17.39
CA ASP A 781 -10.25 8.99 -15.91
C ASP A 781 -10.36 10.40 -15.30
N ARG A 782 -9.66 11.40 -15.87
CA ARG A 782 -9.76 12.81 -15.45
C ARG A 782 -11.13 13.41 -15.74
N VAL A 783 -11.66 13.18 -16.94
CA VAL A 783 -12.97 13.69 -17.36
C VAL A 783 -14.07 13.04 -16.51
N LYS A 784 -14.01 11.74 -16.31
CA LYS A 784 -14.96 10.99 -15.49
C LYS A 784 -15.04 11.56 -14.05
N ALA A 785 -13.91 11.92 -13.44
CA ALA A 785 -13.87 12.49 -12.10
C ALA A 785 -14.58 13.85 -11.94
N GLY A 786 -14.80 14.58 -13.05
CA GLY A 786 -15.48 15.87 -13.05
C GLY A 786 -17.00 15.78 -13.27
N PHE A 787 -17.54 14.62 -13.62
CA PHE A 787 -18.98 14.46 -13.83
C PHE A 787 -19.74 14.33 -12.51
N ARG A 788 -20.77 15.15 -12.33
CA ARG A 788 -21.67 15.13 -11.15
C ARG A 788 -23.05 15.64 -11.49
N THR A 789 -24.01 15.49 -10.59
CA THR A 789 -25.30 16.19 -10.65
C THR A 789 -25.22 17.50 -9.87
N ASN A 790 -25.99 18.51 -10.27
CA ASN A 790 -26.15 19.77 -9.54
C ASN A 790 -27.36 19.74 -8.57
N GLU A 791 -27.70 20.88 -7.99
CA GLU A 791 -28.86 21.02 -7.08
C GLU A 791 -30.22 20.81 -7.78
N ASP A 792 -30.27 20.97 -9.10
CA ASP A 792 -31.49 20.75 -9.92
C ASP A 792 -31.53 19.33 -10.51
N ALA A 793 -30.68 18.41 -10.03
CA ALA A 793 -30.51 17.05 -10.55
C ALA A 793 -30.11 16.98 -12.02
N GLU A 794 -29.49 18.03 -12.58
CA GLU A 794 -28.96 18.06 -13.93
C GLU A 794 -27.52 17.53 -13.94
N ALA A 795 -27.16 16.78 -15.00
CA ALA A 795 -25.81 16.31 -15.19
C ALA A 795 -24.88 17.47 -15.63
N VAL A 796 -23.79 17.66 -14.90
CA VAL A 796 -22.82 18.72 -15.14
C VAL A 796 -21.41 18.15 -15.14
N PHE A 797 -20.52 18.84 -15.83
CA PHE A 797 -19.07 18.68 -15.65
C PHE A 797 -18.54 19.84 -14.81
N ALA A 798 -17.84 19.54 -13.74
CA ALA A 798 -17.30 20.57 -12.85
C ALA A 798 -15.82 20.30 -12.58
N ALA A 799 -14.95 21.25 -12.93
CA ALA A 799 -13.51 21.23 -12.66
C ALA A 799 -13.00 22.67 -12.47
N ASP A 800 -12.01 22.85 -11.59
CA ASP A 800 -11.30 24.13 -11.37
C ASP A 800 -12.21 25.35 -11.12
N GLY A 801 -13.36 25.13 -10.47
CA GLY A 801 -14.34 26.19 -10.15
C GLY A 801 -15.29 26.57 -11.29
N ASN A 802 -15.17 25.95 -12.46
CA ASN A 802 -16.08 26.10 -13.58
C ASN A 802 -17.06 24.94 -13.66
N VAL A 803 -18.30 25.18 -14.10
CA VAL A 803 -19.34 24.19 -14.25
C VAL A 803 -19.99 24.32 -15.61
N CYS A 804 -20.15 23.22 -16.37
CA CYS A 804 -20.83 23.16 -17.65
C CYS A 804 -21.93 22.11 -17.60
N ARG A 805 -23.16 22.46 -18.02
CA ARG A 805 -24.25 21.47 -18.10
C ARG A 805 -24.10 20.55 -19.32
N MET A 806 -24.48 19.28 -19.15
CA MET A 806 -24.58 18.33 -20.26
C MET A 806 -25.90 18.52 -20.98
N MET A 807 -25.82 18.79 -22.28
CA MET A 807 -26.94 19.24 -23.08
C MET A 807 -27.18 18.34 -24.30
N THR A 808 -28.43 18.24 -24.70
CA THR A 808 -28.90 17.61 -25.96
C THR A 808 -29.74 18.59 -26.75
N SER A 809 -30.15 18.24 -27.96
CA SER A 809 -31.13 19.01 -28.76
C SER A 809 -32.49 19.11 -28.06
N GLY A 810 -32.84 18.17 -27.17
CA GLY A 810 -34.06 18.16 -26.39
C GLY A 810 -33.97 18.84 -25.02
N GLY A 811 -32.78 19.38 -24.64
CA GLY A 811 -32.57 20.06 -23.35
C GLY A 811 -31.48 19.40 -22.48
N PRO A 812 -31.38 19.81 -21.20
CA PRO A 812 -30.39 19.27 -20.29
C PRO A 812 -30.63 17.81 -19.91
N ILE A 813 -29.55 17.06 -19.67
CA ILE A 813 -29.58 15.69 -19.16
C ILE A 813 -29.78 15.73 -17.64
N LYS A 814 -30.69 14.88 -17.13
CA LYS A 814 -31.08 14.87 -15.72
C LYS A 814 -31.08 13.45 -15.14
N VAL A 815 -31.08 13.37 -13.82
CA VAL A 815 -31.43 12.17 -13.05
C VAL A 815 -32.74 12.43 -12.28
N ALA A 816 -33.35 11.38 -11.77
CA ALA A 816 -34.68 11.52 -11.13
C ALA A 816 -34.61 12.26 -9.79
N THR A 817 -33.67 11.90 -8.91
CA THR A 817 -33.65 12.42 -7.52
C THR A 817 -32.27 12.80 -6.99
N LEU A 818 -31.18 12.19 -7.52
CA LEU A 818 -29.85 12.36 -6.97
C LEU A 818 -29.26 13.75 -7.29
N ARG A 819 -28.95 14.50 -6.23
CA ARG A 819 -28.36 15.83 -6.29
C ARG A 819 -26.96 15.83 -5.71
N ASN A 820 -26.06 16.63 -6.27
CA ASN A 820 -24.64 16.72 -5.88
C ASN A 820 -23.93 15.36 -5.85
N ALA A 821 -24.46 14.37 -6.59
CA ALA A 821 -23.96 13.01 -6.67
C ALA A 821 -22.88 12.85 -7.75
N SER A 822 -21.94 11.94 -7.57
CA SER A 822 -20.94 11.61 -8.60
C SER A 822 -21.57 10.82 -9.73
N ILE A 823 -21.11 11.06 -10.98
CA ILE A 823 -21.54 10.31 -12.16
C ILE A 823 -20.37 9.45 -12.61
N GLN A 824 -20.62 8.14 -12.77
CA GLN A 824 -19.62 7.16 -13.15
C GLN A 824 -20.07 6.33 -14.34
#